data_eddcbe4d5b7faf76f341c0087ebd87b5
#
_entry.id   eddcbe4d5b7faf76f341c0087ebd87b5
#
_cell.length_a   1.000
_cell.length_b   1.000
_cell.length_c   1.000
_cell.angle_alpha   90.00
_cell.angle_beta   90.00
_cell.angle_gamma   90.00
#
_symmetry.space_group_name_H-M   'P 1'
#
loop_
_entity.id
_entity.type
_entity.pdbx_description
1 polymer ?
#
loop_
_entity_poly.entity_id
_entity_poly.type
_entity_poly.pdbx_seq_one_letter_code
_entity_poly.pdbx_strand_id
1 'polypeptide(L)'
;MNPIFETIRKRILKGLPAISFFFFLYSIIVGLFGTRYAVVVSIFTSFFQSQRLKDHTIFFYIRLLFNSFLLCFLAYVSSFSLTFCILLNFTVPFLLVFIHSSQFNPKGYFSYAMMFVFLEMRPPTADTITLELIILAIAVTALALALQFYAKMFRRPAVPWKDIHVGLGELADLMDLMAAGKLSEDTVSRLRSLELKFHTLSYSGHRFFSPRRSTVKLYDMFAILFQRASYLAANTSWKNEVDQAHMEAIHRLALYVKKVQEQISPDDNQALISEARELLNGMHLTNGRLRIFFRSFLHMMILILKDVTEPVPIVSSWQKTSLEELAVSFLRRCSPESFEIRFATRLSVLMTVSYTISYLVDITHSYWLPMNAFIMLMPAYEESDKRARTRPVGTAIGCVLVYLILPHLTSTVSQFIFALANLSIMYCATSGTWNHPIFSTCYALTLTSMSIPQNTAISVRLICVLAAMVLVFAVNHCVFSTSRNTLFRLNIHQMFRLHNAYWDIIRRTITGWADLSIAREILTYFYMVYGEAFSYINQQPSSPQKEMDRRALITMWQVFSELEQIEFLLQLDETDEKDQAQLLRLATECQRHFTKGNTSPLPARFEQSEPGDGSGPDSASDLAYVADRYLANARAVSEAFARFA
;
A
#
# COMPACT_ATOMS: atom_id res chain seq x y z
N MET A 1 16.81 -19.70 -27.43
CA MET A 1 15.54 -19.06 -27.84
C MET A 1 15.70 -17.55 -27.74
N ASN A 2 15.27 -16.79 -28.73
CA ASN A 2 15.51 -15.34 -28.79
C ASN A 2 14.83 -14.64 -27.57
N PRO A 3 15.53 -13.84 -26.71
CA PRO A 3 14.99 -13.24 -25.49
C PRO A 3 13.76 -12.34 -25.77
N ILE A 4 13.68 -11.80 -26.97
CA ILE A 4 12.52 -11.00 -27.43
C ILE A 4 11.27 -11.88 -27.54
N PHE A 5 11.40 -13.07 -28.11
CA PHE A 5 10.27 -14.01 -28.28
C PHE A 5 9.72 -14.49 -26.92
N GLU A 6 10.60 -14.75 -25.98
CA GLU A 6 10.19 -15.14 -24.62
C GLU A 6 9.45 -14.00 -23.90
N THR A 7 9.90 -12.79 -24.07
CA THR A 7 9.25 -11.60 -23.51
C THR A 7 7.86 -11.39 -24.11
N ILE A 8 7.71 -11.52 -25.43
CA ILE A 8 6.41 -11.42 -26.13
C ILE A 8 5.48 -12.54 -25.66
N ARG A 9 5.95 -13.79 -25.62
CA ARG A 9 5.16 -14.92 -25.12
C ARG A 9 4.65 -14.71 -23.70
N LYS A 10 5.51 -14.24 -22.78
CA LYS A 10 5.12 -13.92 -21.40
C LYS A 10 4.03 -12.83 -21.34
N ARG A 11 4.12 -11.81 -22.21
CA ARG A 11 3.10 -10.74 -22.27
C ARG A 11 1.76 -11.25 -22.82
N ILE A 12 1.78 -12.06 -23.86
CA ILE A 12 0.56 -12.67 -24.43
C ILE A 12 -0.12 -13.56 -23.39
N LEU A 13 0.62 -14.47 -22.75
CA LEU A 13 0.09 -15.34 -21.69
C LEU A 13 -0.49 -14.56 -20.51
N LYS A 14 0.10 -13.41 -20.19
CA LYS A 14 -0.42 -12.51 -19.13
C LYS A 14 -1.70 -11.79 -19.56
N GLY A 15 -1.86 -11.43 -20.83
CA GLY A 15 -3.03 -10.74 -21.37
C GLY A 15 -4.21 -11.68 -21.67
N LEU A 16 -3.94 -12.94 -22.02
CA LEU A 16 -4.93 -13.90 -22.49
C LEU A 16 -6.18 -14.05 -21.60
N PRO A 17 -6.08 -14.15 -20.27
CA PRO A 17 -7.27 -14.27 -19.42
C PRO A 17 -8.19 -13.04 -19.47
N ALA A 18 -7.61 -11.84 -19.61
CA ALA A 18 -8.40 -10.61 -19.72
C ALA A 18 -9.08 -10.52 -21.11
N ILE A 19 -8.39 -10.94 -22.16
CA ILE A 19 -8.95 -11.02 -23.52
C ILE A 19 -10.10 -12.03 -23.56
N SER A 20 -9.91 -13.23 -23.01
CA SER A 20 -10.96 -14.25 -22.95
C SER A 20 -12.20 -13.77 -22.18
N PHE A 21 -11.98 -13.11 -21.02
CA PHE A 21 -13.07 -12.53 -20.26
C PHE A 21 -13.78 -11.40 -21.01
N PHE A 22 -13.04 -10.55 -21.71
CA PHE A 22 -13.61 -9.50 -22.55
C PHE A 22 -14.55 -10.08 -23.60
N PHE A 23 -14.11 -11.06 -24.37
CA PHE A 23 -14.94 -11.69 -25.41
C PHE A 23 -16.16 -12.40 -24.83
N PHE A 24 -15.99 -13.10 -23.72
CA PHE A 24 -17.10 -13.74 -23.02
C PHE A 24 -18.17 -12.71 -22.59
N LEU A 25 -17.76 -11.66 -21.91
CA LEU A 25 -18.66 -10.62 -21.43
C LEU A 25 -19.25 -9.80 -22.59
N TYR A 26 -18.48 -9.55 -23.65
CA TYR A 26 -18.91 -8.86 -24.84
C TYR A 26 -20.04 -9.63 -25.55
N SER A 27 -19.87 -10.94 -25.71
CA SER A 27 -20.91 -11.79 -26.33
C SER A 27 -22.22 -11.77 -25.53
N ILE A 28 -22.16 -11.74 -24.22
CA ILE A 28 -23.36 -11.66 -23.38
C ILE A 28 -24.00 -10.27 -23.49
N ILE A 29 -23.25 -9.21 -23.18
CA ILE A 29 -23.83 -7.86 -23.05
C ILE A 29 -24.21 -7.31 -24.43
N VAL A 30 -23.32 -7.36 -25.40
CA VAL A 30 -23.60 -6.77 -26.72
C VAL A 30 -24.55 -7.66 -27.53
N GLY A 31 -24.46 -8.97 -27.37
CA GLY A 31 -25.39 -9.91 -28.04
C GLY A 31 -26.84 -9.79 -27.55
N LEU A 32 -27.06 -9.53 -26.25
CA LEU A 32 -28.42 -9.43 -25.69
C LEU A 32 -28.98 -7.99 -25.69
N PHE A 33 -28.12 -6.98 -25.47
CA PHE A 33 -28.57 -5.60 -25.20
C PHE A 33 -28.06 -4.58 -26.24
N GLY A 34 -27.17 -5.00 -27.15
CA GLY A 34 -26.66 -4.16 -28.24
C GLY A 34 -25.35 -3.42 -27.89
N THR A 35 -24.77 -2.84 -28.94
CA THR A 35 -23.44 -2.19 -28.91
C THR A 35 -23.37 -0.95 -28.02
N ARG A 36 -24.52 -0.34 -27.70
CA ARG A 36 -24.61 0.82 -26.79
C ARG A 36 -23.94 0.53 -25.43
N TYR A 37 -24.02 -0.69 -24.92
CA TYR A 37 -23.54 -1.10 -23.60
C TYR A 37 -22.13 -1.71 -23.61
N ALA A 38 -21.42 -1.69 -24.74
CA ALA A 38 -20.04 -2.21 -24.86
C ALA A 38 -19.05 -1.57 -23.87
N VAL A 39 -19.33 -0.35 -23.39
CA VAL A 39 -18.53 0.36 -22.37
C VAL A 39 -18.48 -0.43 -21.07
N VAL A 40 -19.57 -1.07 -20.65
CA VAL A 40 -19.64 -1.89 -19.42
C VAL A 40 -18.65 -3.05 -19.50
N VAL A 41 -18.47 -3.65 -20.69
CA VAL A 41 -17.51 -4.75 -20.89
C VAL A 41 -16.08 -4.29 -20.57
N SER A 42 -15.69 -3.11 -21.02
CA SER A 42 -14.35 -2.54 -20.77
C SER A 42 -14.13 -2.27 -19.27
N ILE A 43 -15.14 -1.75 -18.58
CA ILE A 43 -15.10 -1.51 -17.12
C ILE A 43 -14.82 -2.83 -16.38
N PHE A 44 -15.65 -3.83 -16.60
CA PHE A 44 -15.56 -5.10 -15.87
C PHE A 44 -14.34 -5.94 -16.26
N THR A 45 -13.84 -5.80 -17.49
CA THR A 45 -12.55 -6.41 -17.89
C THR A 45 -11.39 -5.79 -17.12
N SER A 46 -11.41 -4.47 -16.88
CA SER A 46 -10.42 -3.80 -16.04
C SER A 46 -10.50 -4.27 -14.57
N PHE A 47 -11.72 -4.45 -14.04
CA PHE A 47 -11.91 -5.08 -12.72
C PHE A 47 -11.34 -6.49 -12.68
N PHE A 48 -11.65 -7.33 -13.66
CA PHE A 48 -11.10 -8.68 -13.76
C PHE A 48 -9.57 -8.66 -13.75
N GLN A 49 -8.95 -7.82 -14.57
CA GLN A 49 -7.49 -7.71 -14.66
C GLN A 49 -6.85 -7.27 -13.32
N SER A 50 -7.48 -6.36 -12.59
CA SER A 50 -6.97 -5.85 -11.31
C SER A 50 -7.21 -6.80 -10.13
N GLN A 51 -8.24 -7.65 -10.20
CA GLN A 51 -8.69 -8.46 -9.08
C GLN A 51 -8.36 -9.96 -9.19
N ARG A 52 -8.05 -10.48 -10.40
CA ARG A 52 -7.87 -11.93 -10.66
C ARG A 52 -6.82 -12.65 -9.80
N LEU A 53 -5.87 -11.90 -9.23
CA LEU A 53 -4.81 -12.45 -8.36
C LEU A 53 -5.12 -12.34 -6.86
N LYS A 54 -6.27 -11.75 -6.49
CA LYS A 54 -6.66 -11.53 -5.09
C LYS A 54 -7.76 -12.51 -4.69
N ASP A 55 -7.82 -12.83 -3.40
CA ASP A 55 -8.91 -13.62 -2.84
C ASP A 55 -10.10 -12.72 -2.51
N HIS A 56 -11.28 -13.19 -2.87
CA HIS A 56 -12.52 -12.44 -2.72
C HIS A 56 -13.54 -13.22 -1.90
N THR A 57 -14.11 -12.54 -0.91
CA THR A 57 -15.28 -13.03 -0.15
C THR A 57 -16.57 -12.62 -0.85
N ILE A 58 -17.69 -13.24 -0.48
CA ILE A 58 -19.00 -12.86 -1.01
C ILE A 58 -19.32 -11.38 -0.77
N PHE A 59 -18.90 -10.83 0.36
CA PHE A 59 -19.06 -9.41 0.68
C PHE A 59 -18.38 -8.46 -0.31
N PHE A 60 -17.29 -8.89 -0.96
CA PHE A 60 -16.66 -8.10 -2.02
C PHE A 60 -17.62 -7.92 -3.21
N TYR A 61 -18.31 -8.97 -3.63
CA TYR A 61 -19.24 -8.91 -4.76
C TYR A 61 -20.51 -8.12 -4.43
N ILE A 62 -21.05 -8.28 -3.23
CA ILE A 62 -22.20 -7.49 -2.75
C ILE A 62 -21.85 -6.00 -2.72
N ARG A 63 -20.70 -5.65 -2.17
CA ARG A 63 -20.20 -4.26 -2.14
C ARG A 63 -19.92 -3.72 -3.55
N LEU A 64 -19.38 -4.55 -4.44
CA LEU A 64 -19.15 -4.15 -5.84
C LEU A 64 -20.48 -3.87 -6.54
N LEU A 65 -21.49 -4.70 -6.35
CA LEU A 65 -22.83 -4.51 -6.89
C LEU A 65 -23.45 -3.20 -6.38
N PHE A 66 -23.44 -3.00 -5.07
CA PHE A 66 -23.97 -1.79 -4.44
C PHE A 66 -23.26 -0.53 -4.98
N ASN A 67 -21.92 -0.53 -5.01
CA ASN A 67 -21.15 0.60 -5.54
C ASN A 67 -21.42 0.83 -7.03
N SER A 68 -21.60 -0.23 -7.84
CA SER A 68 -21.95 -0.10 -9.26
C SER A 68 -23.31 0.57 -9.45
N PHE A 69 -24.29 0.20 -8.65
CA PHE A 69 -25.63 0.80 -8.68
C PHE A 69 -25.60 2.26 -8.22
N LEU A 70 -24.89 2.54 -7.14
CA LEU A 70 -24.72 3.90 -6.62
C LEU A 70 -24.04 4.81 -7.66
N LEU A 71 -22.93 4.36 -8.27
CA LEU A 71 -22.22 5.15 -9.27
C LEU A 71 -23.05 5.37 -10.55
N CYS A 72 -23.86 4.37 -10.95
CA CYS A 72 -24.80 4.49 -12.06
C CYS A 72 -25.87 5.55 -11.76
N PHE A 73 -26.44 5.52 -10.56
CA PHE A 73 -27.42 6.52 -10.12
C PHE A 73 -26.81 7.92 -10.03
N LEU A 74 -25.59 8.06 -9.51
CA LEU A 74 -24.92 9.36 -9.44
C LEU A 74 -24.58 9.90 -10.84
N ALA A 75 -24.19 9.04 -11.79
CA ALA A 75 -24.00 9.43 -13.19
C ALA A 75 -25.32 9.89 -13.85
N TYR A 76 -26.44 9.25 -13.51
CA TYR A 76 -27.77 9.70 -13.93
C TYR A 76 -28.12 11.09 -13.39
N VAL A 77 -27.91 11.32 -12.09
CA VAL A 77 -28.21 12.62 -11.46
C VAL A 77 -27.29 13.72 -11.98
N SER A 78 -26.04 13.42 -12.30
CA SER A 78 -25.08 14.42 -12.85
C SER A 78 -25.51 14.99 -14.20
N SER A 79 -26.32 14.24 -14.95
CA SER A 79 -26.83 14.67 -16.26
C SER A 79 -28.01 15.66 -16.20
N PHE A 80 -28.64 15.88 -15.02
CA PHE A 80 -29.83 16.71 -14.92
C PHE A 80 -29.59 18.21 -15.10
N SER A 81 -28.43 18.70 -14.58
CA SER A 81 -28.08 20.10 -14.72
C SER A 81 -26.59 20.33 -14.55
N LEU A 82 -26.12 21.49 -15.04
CA LEU A 82 -24.72 21.91 -14.87
C LEU A 82 -24.30 21.93 -13.38
N THR A 83 -25.21 22.34 -12.48
CA THR A 83 -24.93 22.37 -11.04
C THR A 83 -24.67 20.99 -10.48
N PHE A 84 -25.50 20.00 -10.83
CA PHE A 84 -25.27 18.62 -10.42
C PHE A 84 -24.04 18.02 -11.08
N CYS A 85 -23.77 18.35 -12.34
CA CYS A 85 -22.54 17.94 -13.03
C CYS A 85 -21.31 18.44 -12.26
N ILE A 86 -21.23 19.72 -11.91
CA ILE A 86 -20.11 20.30 -11.15
C ILE A 86 -19.99 19.65 -9.77
N LEU A 87 -21.10 19.57 -9.03
CA LEU A 87 -21.09 19.05 -7.65
C LEU A 87 -20.66 17.57 -7.59
N LEU A 88 -21.22 16.72 -8.46
CA LEU A 88 -20.97 15.29 -8.43
C LEU A 88 -19.59 14.96 -9.01
N ASN A 89 -19.14 15.64 -10.04
CA ASN A 89 -17.78 15.46 -10.58
C ASN A 89 -16.67 16.00 -9.67
N PHE A 90 -17.02 16.82 -8.68
CA PHE A 90 -16.11 17.13 -7.57
C PHE A 90 -16.19 16.08 -6.47
N THR A 91 -17.40 15.77 -5.97
CA THR A 91 -17.61 15.01 -4.75
C THR A 91 -17.32 13.51 -4.95
N VAL A 92 -17.77 12.92 -6.08
CA VAL A 92 -17.63 11.46 -6.29
C VAL A 92 -16.17 11.05 -6.46
N PRO A 93 -15.34 11.64 -7.34
CA PRO A 93 -13.93 11.30 -7.44
C PRO A 93 -13.18 11.57 -6.13
N PHE A 94 -13.52 12.65 -5.40
CA PHE A 94 -12.93 12.95 -4.11
C PHE A 94 -13.18 11.81 -3.11
N LEU A 95 -14.41 11.39 -2.93
CA LEU A 95 -14.77 10.32 -2.01
C LEU A 95 -14.18 8.97 -2.44
N LEU A 96 -14.17 8.67 -3.73
CA LEU A 96 -13.59 7.43 -4.24
C LEU A 96 -12.08 7.34 -3.93
N VAL A 97 -11.33 8.43 -4.12
CA VAL A 97 -9.91 8.47 -3.75
C VAL A 97 -9.76 8.36 -2.23
N PHE A 98 -10.48 9.18 -1.48
CA PHE A 98 -10.37 9.25 -0.02
C PHE A 98 -10.67 7.90 0.67
N ILE A 99 -11.66 7.16 0.17
CA ILE A 99 -12.10 5.87 0.75
C ILE A 99 -11.24 4.70 0.27
N HIS A 100 -10.90 4.66 -1.02
CA HIS A 100 -10.30 3.47 -1.64
C HIS A 100 -8.79 3.54 -1.84
N SER A 101 -8.17 4.73 -1.71
CA SER A 101 -6.74 4.91 -1.90
C SER A 101 -6.03 5.25 -0.62
N SER A 102 -4.74 4.98 -0.62
CA SER A 102 -3.79 5.43 0.38
C SER A 102 -2.44 5.62 -0.30
N GLN A 103 -1.50 6.27 0.40
CA GLN A 103 -0.13 6.44 -0.10
C GLN A 103 0.48 5.10 -0.58
N PHE A 104 0.21 3.99 0.12
CA PHE A 104 0.77 2.67 -0.18
C PHE A 104 -0.10 1.81 -1.13
N ASN A 105 -1.33 2.25 -1.39
CA ASN A 105 -2.19 1.71 -2.44
C ASN A 105 -2.79 2.86 -3.28
N PRO A 106 -1.94 3.60 -4.00
CA PRO A 106 -2.36 4.85 -4.63
C PRO A 106 -3.38 4.66 -5.76
N LYS A 107 -3.47 3.45 -6.35
CA LYS A 107 -4.39 3.12 -7.45
C LYS A 107 -5.67 2.41 -7.00
N GLY A 108 -5.96 2.35 -5.71
CA GLY A 108 -7.14 1.68 -5.17
C GLY A 108 -8.48 2.24 -5.68
N TYR A 109 -8.53 3.54 -5.96
CA TYR A 109 -9.70 4.24 -6.50
C TYR A 109 -10.00 3.90 -7.97
N PHE A 110 -8.96 3.51 -8.74
CA PHE A 110 -8.95 3.58 -10.21
C PHE A 110 -10.13 2.86 -10.87
N SER A 111 -10.43 1.63 -10.47
CA SER A 111 -11.51 0.84 -11.09
C SER A 111 -12.89 1.44 -10.85
N TYR A 112 -13.16 1.97 -9.65
CA TYR A 112 -14.44 2.61 -9.33
C TYR A 112 -14.57 3.99 -10.00
N ALA A 113 -13.50 4.78 -10.00
CA ALA A 113 -13.51 6.07 -10.69
C ALA A 113 -13.61 5.90 -12.20
N MET A 114 -12.95 4.88 -12.78
CA MET A 114 -13.12 4.54 -14.20
C MET A 114 -14.56 4.13 -14.52
N MET A 115 -15.22 3.39 -13.61
CA MET A 115 -16.64 3.04 -13.77
C MET A 115 -17.50 4.30 -13.82
N PHE A 116 -17.33 5.23 -12.88
CA PHE A 116 -18.07 6.50 -12.85
C PHE A 116 -17.86 7.30 -14.12
N VAL A 117 -16.59 7.54 -14.52
CA VAL A 117 -16.23 8.27 -15.75
C VAL A 117 -16.84 7.63 -16.99
N PHE A 118 -16.85 6.31 -17.08
CA PHE A 118 -17.39 5.62 -18.25
C PHE A 118 -18.92 5.61 -18.28
N LEU A 119 -19.59 5.58 -17.12
CA LEU A 119 -21.05 5.72 -17.05
C LEU A 119 -21.49 7.14 -17.42
N GLU A 120 -20.70 8.17 -17.06
CA GLU A 120 -20.96 9.55 -17.46
C GLU A 120 -20.68 9.84 -18.95
N MET A 121 -19.93 8.98 -19.67
CA MET A 121 -19.78 9.12 -21.12
C MET A 121 -21.12 9.02 -21.87
N ARG A 122 -22.02 8.21 -21.35
CA ARG A 122 -23.40 8.04 -21.83
C ARG A 122 -24.30 7.82 -20.62
N PRO A 123 -24.68 8.91 -19.93
CA PRO A 123 -25.45 8.78 -18.71
C PRO A 123 -26.81 8.09 -18.99
N PRO A 124 -27.30 7.27 -18.04
CA PRO A 124 -28.63 6.70 -18.12
C PRO A 124 -29.69 7.79 -18.27
N THR A 125 -30.78 7.45 -18.89
CA THR A 125 -32.02 8.25 -18.88
C THR A 125 -33.06 7.59 -17.99
N ALA A 126 -34.15 8.27 -17.65
CA ALA A 126 -35.24 7.70 -16.86
C ALA A 126 -35.73 6.37 -17.43
N ASP A 127 -35.78 6.23 -18.76
CA ASP A 127 -36.26 5.02 -19.45
C ASP A 127 -35.20 3.89 -19.48
N THR A 128 -33.92 4.21 -19.40
CA THR A 128 -32.84 3.22 -19.56
C THR A 128 -32.16 2.82 -18.26
N ILE A 129 -32.36 3.56 -17.16
CA ILE A 129 -31.67 3.33 -15.89
C ILE A 129 -31.91 1.91 -15.33
N THR A 130 -33.15 1.43 -15.40
CA THR A 130 -33.49 0.07 -14.92
C THR A 130 -32.77 -0.99 -15.72
N LEU A 131 -32.68 -0.83 -17.05
CA LEU A 131 -31.97 -1.74 -17.91
C LEU A 131 -30.46 -1.71 -17.64
N GLU A 132 -29.88 -0.53 -17.39
CA GLU A 132 -28.46 -0.40 -17.05
C GLU A 132 -28.13 -1.05 -15.72
N LEU A 133 -28.99 -0.94 -14.71
CA LEU A 133 -28.83 -1.64 -13.43
C LEU A 133 -28.84 -3.17 -13.62
N ILE A 134 -29.74 -3.69 -14.47
CA ILE A 134 -29.78 -5.12 -14.81
C ILE A 134 -28.48 -5.55 -15.50
N ILE A 135 -28.01 -4.78 -16.48
CA ILE A 135 -26.75 -5.05 -17.19
C ILE A 135 -25.55 -5.05 -16.22
N LEU A 136 -25.49 -4.09 -15.28
CA LEU A 136 -24.47 -4.05 -14.25
C LEU A 136 -24.53 -5.27 -13.32
N ALA A 137 -25.73 -5.73 -12.94
CA ALA A 137 -25.90 -6.94 -12.14
C ALA A 137 -25.40 -8.19 -12.88
N ILE A 138 -25.72 -8.32 -14.17
CA ILE A 138 -25.23 -9.40 -15.02
C ILE A 138 -23.68 -9.34 -15.13
N ALA A 139 -23.12 -8.15 -15.32
CA ALA A 139 -21.66 -7.97 -15.44
C ALA A 139 -20.93 -8.30 -14.12
N VAL A 140 -21.48 -7.93 -12.95
CA VAL A 140 -20.93 -8.32 -11.62
C VAL A 140 -21.01 -9.84 -11.44
N THR A 141 -22.11 -10.46 -11.82
CA THR A 141 -22.28 -11.93 -11.73
C THR A 141 -21.29 -12.65 -12.65
N ALA A 142 -21.16 -12.21 -13.90
CA ALA A 142 -20.18 -12.75 -14.84
C ALA A 142 -18.74 -12.59 -14.33
N LEU A 143 -18.42 -11.43 -13.74
CA LEU A 143 -17.12 -11.18 -13.11
C LEU A 143 -16.88 -12.14 -11.93
N ALA A 144 -17.89 -12.35 -11.08
CA ALA A 144 -17.78 -13.26 -9.95
C ALA A 144 -17.49 -14.70 -10.40
N LEU A 145 -18.24 -15.20 -11.37
CA LEU A 145 -18.03 -16.53 -11.97
C LEU A 145 -16.63 -16.64 -12.61
N ALA A 146 -16.21 -15.63 -13.38
CA ALA A 146 -14.91 -15.63 -14.03
C ALA A 146 -13.75 -15.59 -13.03
N LEU A 147 -13.85 -14.82 -11.94
CA LEU A 147 -12.82 -14.77 -10.89
C LEU A 147 -12.74 -16.10 -10.13
N GLN A 148 -13.88 -16.73 -9.81
CA GLN A 148 -13.92 -18.05 -9.17
C GLN A 148 -13.35 -19.14 -10.08
N PHE A 149 -13.74 -19.14 -11.36
CA PHE A 149 -13.22 -20.07 -12.35
C PHE A 149 -11.69 -19.91 -12.51
N TYR A 150 -11.22 -18.66 -12.64
CA TYR A 150 -9.78 -18.38 -12.74
C TYR A 150 -9.02 -18.83 -11.49
N ALA A 151 -9.58 -18.57 -10.31
CA ALA A 151 -8.99 -19.00 -9.04
C ALA A 151 -8.89 -20.55 -8.97
N LYS A 152 -9.94 -21.26 -9.34
CA LYS A 152 -9.97 -22.75 -9.32
C LYS A 152 -8.99 -23.37 -10.32
N MET A 153 -8.84 -22.76 -11.51
CA MET A 153 -8.09 -23.37 -12.62
C MET A 153 -6.61 -22.99 -12.64
N PHE A 154 -6.27 -21.77 -12.26
CA PHE A 154 -4.91 -21.23 -12.43
C PHE A 154 -4.21 -20.89 -11.12
N ARG A 155 -4.93 -20.86 -9.98
CA ARG A 155 -4.28 -20.69 -8.70
C ARG A 155 -3.95 -22.03 -8.09
N ARG A 156 -2.71 -22.14 -7.63
CA ARG A 156 -2.37 -23.22 -6.70
C ARG A 156 -3.14 -22.99 -5.40
N PRO A 157 -3.64 -24.06 -4.75
CA PRO A 157 -4.24 -23.90 -3.43
C PRO A 157 -3.27 -23.10 -2.55
N ALA A 158 -3.79 -22.06 -1.90
CA ALA A 158 -3.00 -21.28 -0.99
C ALA A 158 -2.56 -22.21 0.14
N VAL A 159 -1.27 -22.48 0.22
CA VAL A 159 -0.71 -23.16 1.40
C VAL A 159 -0.91 -22.17 2.56
N PRO A 160 -1.68 -22.55 3.59
CA PRO A 160 -1.86 -21.70 4.74
C PRO A 160 -0.48 -21.25 5.24
N TRP A 161 -0.32 -19.96 5.49
CA TRP A 161 0.90 -19.39 6.06
C TRP A 161 2.19 -19.58 5.26
N LYS A 162 2.10 -19.80 3.94
CA LYS A 162 3.28 -19.96 3.08
C LYS A 162 4.32 -18.85 3.30
N ASP A 163 3.88 -17.58 3.38
CA ASP A 163 4.78 -16.45 3.60
C ASP A 163 5.45 -16.52 4.98
N ILE A 164 4.73 -17.01 6.00
CA ILE A 164 5.25 -17.21 7.36
C ILE A 164 6.30 -18.32 7.37
N HIS A 165 6.00 -19.49 6.78
CA HIS A 165 6.96 -20.59 6.70
C HIS A 165 8.24 -20.20 5.96
N VAL A 166 8.11 -19.53 4.80
CA VAL A 166 9.28 -19.05 4.05
C VAL A 166 10.04 -17.99 4.87
N GLY A 167 9.33 -17.07 5.52
CA GLY A 167 9.96 -16.04 6.34
C GLY A 167 10.72 -16.60 7.53
N LEU A 168 10.13 -17.55 8.28
CA LEU A 168 10.79 -18.20 9.43
C LEU A 168 12.04 -18.97 8.99
N GLY A 169 12.00 -19.68 7.85
CA GLY A 169 13.17 -20.36 7.30
C GLY A 169 14.31 -19.40 6.97
N GLU A 170 13.99 -18.30 6.25
CA GLU A 170 14.99 -17.28 5.96
C GLU A 170 15.53 -16.60 7.24
N LEU A 171 14.68 -16.40 8.26
CA LEU A 171 15.10 -15.86 9.55
C LEU A 171 16.07 -16.81 10.27
N ALA A 172 15.76 -18.10 10.33
CA ALA A 172 16.62 -19.10 10.95
C ALA A 172 17.99 -19.15 10.26
N ASP A 173 18.03 -19.20 8.92
CA ASP A 173 19.28 -19.21 8.16
C ASP A 173 20.12 -17.93 8.41
N LEU A 174 19.47 -16.77 8.51
CA LEU A 174 20.15 -15.50 8.78
C LEU A 174 20.67 -15.43 10.22
N MET A 175 19.93 -15.99 11.20
CA MET A 175 20.38 -16.10 12.58
C MET A 175 21.56 -17.06 12.72
N ASP A 176 21.59 -18.16 11.97
CA ASP A 176 22.74 -19.07 11.90
C ASP A 176 23.99 -18.38 11.33
N LEU A 177 23.83 -17.54 10.31
CA LEU A 177 24.92 -16.70 9.80
C LEU A 177 25.42 -15.70 10.85
N MET A 178 24.51 -15.16 11.67
CA MET A 178 24.87 -14.29 12.81
C MET A 178 25.69 -15.05 13.85
N ALA A 179 25.24 -16.24 14.25
CA ALA A 179 25.91 -17.12 15.20
C ALA A 179 27.29 -17.53 14.70
N ALA A 180 27.47 -17.76 13.41
CA ALA A 180 28.75 -18.06 12.78
C ALA A 180 29.67 -16.84 12.61
N GLY A 181 29.27 -15.65 13.06
CA GLY A 181 30.05 -14.41 12.91
C GLY A 181 30.15 -13.88 11.48
N LYS A 182 29.41 -14.48 10.52
CA LYS A 182 29.41 -14.15 9.08
C LYS A 182 28.39 -13.07 8.73
N LEU A 183 28.16 -12.11 9.62
CA LEU A 183 27.21 -11.03 9.39
C LEU A 183 27.78 -10.05 8.35
N SER A 184 27.11 -9.93 7.21
CA SER A 184 27.42 -9.01 6.12
C SER A 184 26.34 -7.92 6.00
N GLU A 185 26.63 -6.83 5.28
CA GLU A 185 25.60 -5.82 4.94
C GLU A 185 24.42 -6.44 4.15
N ASP A 186 24.69 -7.44 3.32
CA ASP A 186 23.68 -8.18 2.57
C ASP A 186 22.74 -8.92 3.52
N THR A 187 23.27 -9.59 4.55
CA THR A 187 22.46 -10.28 5.59
C THR A 187 21.51 -9.30 6.29
N VAL A 188 22.00 -8.13 6.71
CA VAL A 188 21.18 -7.09 7.35
C VAL A 188 20.12 -6.55 6.39
N SER A 189 20.49 -6.33 5.12
CA SER A 189 19.56 -5.88 4.08
C SER A 189 18.44 -6.89 3.83
N ARG A 190 18.74 -8.18 3.83
CA ARG A 190 17.77 -9.27 3.67
C ARG A 190 16.80 -9.32 4.86
N LEU A 191 17.29 -9.22 6.11
CA LEU A 191 16.43 -9.15 7.29
C LEU A 191 15.45 -7.97 7.23
N ARG A 192 15.94 -6.78 6.87
CA ARG A 192 15.07 -5.60 6.68
C ARG A 192 14.05 -5.79 5.56
N SER A 193 14.42 -6.48 4.48
CA SER A 193 13.48 -6.74 3.39
C SER A 193 12.36 -7.69 3.81
N LEU A 194 12.65 -8.68 4.66
CA LEU A 194 11.66 -9.56 5.28
C LEU A 194 10.73 -8.80 6.22
N GLU A 195 11.28 -7.98 7.11
CA GLU A 195 10.52 -7.10 7.99
C GLU A 195 9.53 -6.24 7.20
N LEU A 196 10.01 -5.51 6.18
CA LEU A 196 9.17 -4.67 5.33
C LEU A 196 8.11 -5.48 4.57
N LYS A 197 8.43 -6.70 4.15
CA LYS A 197 7.48 -7.61 3.50
C LYS A 197 6.30 -7.93 4.45
N PHE A 198 6.57 -8.26 5.71
CA PHE A 198 5.51 -8.59 6.67
C PHE A 198 4.68 -7.37 7.06
N HIS A 199 5.29 -6.19 7.23
CA HIS A 199 4.54 -4.94 7.40
C HIS A 199 3.65 -4.63 6.17
N THR A 200 4.13 -4.89 4.96
CA THR A 200 3.34 -4.72 3.73
C THR A 200 2.16 -5.71 3.68
N LEU A 201 2.37 -6.96 4.07
CA LEU A 201 1.31 -7.98 4.14
C LEU A 201 0.25 -7.59 5.17
N SER A 202 0.68 -7.14 6.35
CA SER A 202 -0.22 -6.62 7.37
C SER A 202 -1.00 -5.42 6.86
N TYR A 203 -0.31 -4.39 6.36
CA TYR A 203 -0.97 -3.18 5.85
C TYR A 203 -1.95 -3.47 4.71
N SER A 204 -1.64 -4.41 3.82
CA SER A 204 -2.53 -4.80 2.72
C SER A 204 -3.87 -5.37 3.16
N GLY A 205 -3.93 -5.92 4.37
CA GLY A 205 -5.14 -6.40 5.03
C GLY A 205 -5.98 -5.29 5.69
N HIS A 206 -5.39 -4.11 5.95
CA HIS A 206 -6.09 -2.96 6.53
C HIS A 206 -6.89 -2.22 5.46
N ARG A 207 -8.22 -2.17 5.65
CA ARG A 207 -9.12 -1.36 4.83
C ARG A 207 -9.92 -0.45 5.73
N PHE A 208 -10.17 0.78 5.30
CA PHE A 208 -10.78 1.83 6.11
C PHE A 208 -12.13 1.43 6.76
N PHE A 209 -12.93 0.62 6.07
CA PHE A 209 -14.24 0.16 6.56
C PHE A 209 -14.37 -1.38 6.58
N SER A 210 -13.28 -2.11 6.68
CA SER A 210 -13.35 -3.57 6.74
C SER A 210 -12.77 -4.06 8.06
N PRO A 211 -13.44 -5.01 8.73
CA PRO A 211 -12.92 -5.62 9.93
C PRO A 211 -11.56 -6.26 9.68
N ARG A 212 -10.66 -6.16 10.64
CA ARG A 212 -9.35 -6.81 10.61
C ARG A 212 -9.54 -8.32 10.55
N ARG A 213 -8.85 -8.97 9.63
CA ARG A 213 -8.76 -10.43 9.60
C ARG A 213 -7.76 -10.90 10.65
N SER A 214 -7.98 -12.06 11.26
CA SER A 214 -7.04 -12.69 12.20
C SER A 214 -5.62 -12.83 11.62
N THR A 215 -5.51 -13.11 10.31
CA THR A 215 -4.23 -13.17 9.59
C THR A 215 -3.46 -11.85 9.58
N VAL A 216 -4.13 -10.71 9.65
CA VAL A 216 -3.47 -9.37 9.71
C VAL A 216 -2.74 -9.22 11.03
N LYS A 217 -3.37 -9.59 12.15
CA LYS A 217 -2.75 -9.58 13.47
C LYS A 217 -1.49 -10.46 13.50
N LEU A 218 -1.55 -11.65 12.91
CA LEU A 218 -0.39 -12.53 12.81
C LEU A 218 0.75 -11.89 12.01
N TYR A 219 0.47 -11.28 10.86
CA TYR A 219 1.50 -10.58 10.09
C TYR A 219 2.12 -9.40 10.85
N ASP A 220 1.34 -8.65 11.64
CA ASP A 220 1.87 -7.59 12.52
C ASP A 220 2.84 -8.17 13.55
N MET A 221 2.46 -9.27 14.22
CA MET A 221 3.30 -9.90 15.23
C MET A 221 4.59 -10.47 14.63
N PHE A 222 4.51 -11.11 13.46
CA PHE A 222 5.70 -11.58 12.74
C PHE A 222 6.59 -10.40 12.27
N ALA A 223 5.99 -9.30 11.82
CA ALA A 223 6.74 -8.11 11.43
C ALA A 223 7.60 -7.57 12.59
N ILE A 224 7.02 -7.50 13.80
CA ILE A 224 7.75 -7.10 15.02
C ILE A 224 8.86 -8.11 15.34
N LEU A 225 8.60 -9.41 15.20
CA LEU A 225 9.62 -10.45 15.41
C LEU A 225 10.84 -10.25 14.49
N PHE A 226 10.59 -10.01 13.20
CA PHE A 226 11.65 -9.76 12.21
C PHE A 226 12.37 -8.42 12.47
N GLN A 227 11.64 -7.39 12.91
CA GLN A 227 12.21 -6.12 13.31
C GLN A 227 13.24 -6.29 14.45
N ARG A 228 12.93 -7.06 15.48
CA ARG A 228 13.83 -7.32 16.60
C ARG A 228 15.12 -8.00 16.14
N ALA A 229 15.01 -9.00 15.25
CA ALA A 229 16.19 -9.64 14.65
C ALA A 229 16.99 -8.67 13.77
N SER A 230 16.32 -7.84 12.98
CA SER A 230 16.95 -6.79 12.16
C SER A 230 17.68 -5.76 13.00
N TYR A 231 17.10 -5.37 14.16
CA TYR A 231 17.69 -4.43 15.08
C TYR A 231 18.96 -4.98 15.74
N LEU A 232 18.96 -6.25 16.12
CA LEU A 232 20.16 -6.92 16.63
C LEU A 232 21.27 -6.97 15.56
N ALA A 233 20.91 -7.34 14.34
CA ALA A 233 21.84 -7.46 13.22
C ALA A 233 22.43 -6.12 12.75
N ALA A 234 21.67 -5.02 12.84
CA ALA A 234 22.07 -3.72 12.34
C ALA A 234 23.21 -3.07 13.10
N ASN A 235 23.38 -3.42 14.38
CA ASN A 235 24.44 -2.88 15.19
C ASN A 235 25.51 -3.95 15.45
N THR A 236 26.70 -3.72 14.93
CA THR A 236 27.83 -4.67 15.01
C THR A 236 28.70 -4.48 16.25
N SER A 237 28.46 -3.45 17.10
CA SER A 237 29.27 -3.17 18.28
C SER A 237 29.25 -4.32 19.30
N TRP A 238 28.13 -5.04 19.42
CA TRP A 238 28.01 -6.19 20.30
C TRP A 238 28.93 -7.37 19.93
N LYS A 239 29.41 -7.46 18.68
CA LYS A 239 30.30 -8.55 18.23
C LYS A 239 31.63 -8.57 19.00
N ASN A 240 32.11 -7.40 19.40
CA ASN A 240 33.37 -7.28 20.13
C ASN A 240 33.23 -7.58 21.63
N GLU A 241 31.98 -7.62 22.13
CA GLU A 241 31.62 -7.80 23.53
C GLU A 241 31.06 -9.21 23.81
N VAL A 242 30.91 -10.03 22.79
CA VAL A 242 30.19 -11.31 22.84
C VAL A 242 31.19 -12.46 22.79
N ASP A 243 31.10 -13.33 23.79
CA ASP A 243 31.86 -14.57 23.88
C ASP A 243 31.19 -15.73 23.11
N GLN A 244 31.84 -16.89 23.15
CA GLN A 244 31.34 -18.09 22.46
C GLN A 244 29.98 -18.58 23.00
N ALA A 245 29.69 -18.36 24.29
CA ALA A 245 28.43 -18.76 24.91
C ALA A 245 27.25 -17.97 24.34
N HIS A 246 27.42 -16.68 24.05
CA HIS A 246 26.39 -15.86 23.42
C HIS A 246 26.13 -16.28 21.96
N MET A 247 27.19 -16.65 21.21
CA MET A 247 27.04 -17.17 19.84
C MET A 247 26.29 -18.49 19.81
N GLU A 248 26.59 -19.39 20.78
CA GLU A 248 25.86 -20.65 20.93
C GLU A 248 24.38 -20.41 21.28
N ALA A 249 24.06 -19.41 22.10
CA ALA A 249 22.68 -19.04 22.41
C ALA A 249 21.93 -18.57 21.14
N ILE A 250 22.56 -17.77 20.28
CA ILE A 250 21.95 -17.35 18.99
C ILE A 250 21.72 -18.57 18.09
N HIS A 251 22.66 -19.51 18.05
CA HIS A 251 22.52 -20.74 17.26
C HIS A 251 21.36 -21.61 17.78
N ARG A 252 21.23 -21.79 19.10
CA ARG A 252 20.09 -22.51 19.70
C ARG A 252 18.75 -21.84 19.37
N LEU A 253 18.71 -20.52 19.38
CA LEU A 253 17.52 -19.78 18.97
C LEU A 253 17.20 -19.97 17.47
N ALA A 254 18.21 -20.02 16.60
CA ALA A 254 18.03 -20.32 15.18
C ALA A 254 17.46 -21.72 14.95
N LEU A 255 17.96 -22.72 15.66
CA LEU A 255 17.43 -24.10 15.64
C LEU A 255 15.97 -24.15 16.10
N TYR A 256 15.65 -23.42 17.18
CA TYR A 256 14.28 -23.31 17.65
C TYR A 256 13.35 -22.65 16.61
N VAL A 257 13.77 -21.56 15.96
CA VAL A 257 12.99 -20.91 14.88
C VAL A 257 12.76 -21.87 13.71
N LYS A 258 13.76 -22.67 13.35
CA LYS A 258 13.63 -23.69 12.32
C LYS A 258 12.63 -24.78 12.71
N LYS A 259 12.66 -25.24 13.95
CA LYS A 259 11.68 -26.17 14.48
C LYS A 259 10.27 -25.61 14.48
N VAL A 260 10.10 -24.32 14.84
CA VAL A 260 8.82 -23.63 14.72
C VAL A 260 8.35 -23.58 13.28
N GLN A 261 9.23 -23.28 12.31
CA GLN A 261 8.90 -23.30 10.89
C GLN A 261 8.33 -24.65 10.43
N GLU A 262 8.90 -25.75 10.90
CA GLU A 262 8.51 -27.10 10.49
C GLU A 262 7.22 -27.60 11.19
N GLN A 263 7.00 -27.21 12.44
CA GLN A 263 5.99 -27.80 13.33
C GLN A 263 4.82 -26.87 13.68
N ILE A 264 4.88 -25.58 13.32
CA ILE A 264 3.78 -24.64 13.62
C ILE A 264 2.45 -25.12 13.03
N SER A 265 1.45 -25.28 13.87
CA SER A 265 0.14 -25.84 13.50
C SER A 265 -1.01 -25.00 14.10
N PRO A 266 -2.17 -24.95 13.43
CA PRO A 266 -3.36 -24.35 14.04
C PRO A 266 -3.94 -25.18 15.19
N ASP A 267 -3.60 -26.48 15.26
CA ASP A 267 -4.25 -27.40 16.19
C ASP A 267 -3.59 -27.45 17.57
N ASP A 268 -2.26 -27.54 17.63
CA ASP A 268 -1.50 -27.56 18.87
C ASP A 268 -0.06 -27.05 18.71
N ASN A 269 0.36 -26.17 19.59
CA ASN A 269 1.73 -25.64 19.67
C ASN A 269 2.31 -25.70 21.10
N GLN A 270 1.70 -26.46 22.02
CA GLN A 270 2.12 -26.50 23.44
C GLN A 270 3.58 -26.95 23.63
N ALA A 271 4.03 -27.91 22.82
CA ALA A 271 5.42 -28.37 22.87
C ALA A 271 6.41 -27.25 22.49
N LEU A 272 6.08 -26.46 21.46
CA LEU A 272 6.90 -25.31 21.04
C LEU A 272 6.87 -24.18 22.07
N ILE A 273 5.72 -23.96 22.73
CA ILE A 273 5.58 -22.96 23.81
C ILE A 273 6.40 -23.37 25.04
N SER A 274 6.37 -24.66 25.43
CA SER A 274 7.18 -25.14 26.58
C SER A 274 8.67 -25.00 26.31
N GLU A 275 9.14 -25.36 25.10
CA GLU A 275 10.54 -25.19 24.71
C GLU A 275 10.97 -23.70 24.71
N ALA A 276 10.10 -22.80 24.22
CA ALA A 276 10.39 -21.35 24.30
C ALA A 276 10.56 -20.86 25.74
N ARG A 277 9.75 -21.39 26.68
CA ARG A 277 9.87 -21.07 28.12
C ARG A 277 11.14 -21.66 28.73
N GLU A 278 11.51 -22.87 28.36
CA GLU A 278 12.77 -23.48 28.80
C GLU A 278 13.97 -22.66 28.31
N LEU A 279 13.98 -22.25 27.04
CA LEU A 279 15.00 -21.36 26.51
C LEU A 279 15.05 -20.01 27.24
N LEU A 280 13.88 -19.43 27.54
CA LEU A 280 13.79 -18.15 28.26
C LEU A 280 14.36 -18.25 29.68
N ASN A 281 14.06 -19.35 30.40
CA ASN A 281 14.49 -19.54 31.79
C ASN A 281 15.95 -20.05 31.91
N GLY A 282 16.44 -20.75 30.86
CA GLY A 282 17.78 -21.37 30.90
C GLY A 282 18.90 -20.46 30.37
N MET A 283 18.60 -19.29 29.83
CA MET A 283 19.60 -18.39 29.26
C MET A 283 20.00 -17.29 30.24
N HIS A 284 21.20 -17.38 30.78
CA HIS A 284 21.83 -16.33 31.56
C HIS A 284 22.79 -15.53 30.68
N LEU A 285 22.31 -14.40 30.14
CA LEU A 285 23.06 -13.54 29.23
C LEU A 285 23.53 -12.28 29.96
N THR A 286 24.83 -12.07 29.99
CA THR A 286 25.46 -10.89 30.64
C THR A 286 25.31 -9.64 29.79
N ASN A 287 25.30 -9.80 28.44
CA ASN A 287 25.14 -8.65 27.52
C ASN A 287 23.68 -8.18 27.51
N GLY A 288 23.41 -6.98 28.03
CA GLY A 288 22.07 -6.40 28.16
C GLY A 288 21.30 -6.36 26.84
N ARG A 289 21.96 -6.08 25.71
CA ARG A 289 21.32 -6.06 24.39
C ARG A 289 20.81 -7.42 23.97
N LEU A 290 21.63 -8.46 24.12
CA LEU A 290 21.24 -9.83 23.80
C LEU A 290 20.15 -10.32 24.76
N ARG A 291 20.25 -10.01 26.05
CA ARG A 291 19.24 -10.35 27.03
C ARG A 291 17.87 -9.79 26.68
N ILE A 292 17.79 -8.48 26.35
CA ILE A 292 16.54 -7.83 25.93
C ILE A 292 16.01 -8.46 24.64
N PHE A 293 16.90 -8.71 23.66
CA PHE A 293 16.53 -9.35 22.39
C PHE A 293 15.91 -10.74 22.63
N PHE A 294 16.60 -11.62 23.35
CA PHE A 294 16.10 -12.97 23.60
C PHE A 294 14.77 -12.98 24.35
N ARG A 295 14.66 -12.18 25.41
CA ARG A 295 13.40 -12.05 26.17
C ARG A 295 12.25 -11.58 25.28
N SER A 296 12.47 -10.50 24.57
CA SER A 296 11.44 -9.90 23.72
C SER A 296 11.07 -10.82 22.55
N PHE A 297 12.05 -11.48 21.92
CA PHE A 297 11.84 -12.38 20.80
C PHE A 297 11.04 -13.63 21.22
N LEU A 298 11.45 -14.31 22.29
CA LEU A 298 10.79 -15.51 22.78
C LEU A 298 9.38 -15.23 23.31
N HIS A 299 9.18 -14.11 24.04
CA HIS A 299 7.83 -13.70 24.45
C HIS A 299 6.91 -13.46 23.26
N MET A 300 7.39 -12.76 22.23
CA MET A 300 6.61 -12.54 21.01
C MET A 300 6.30 -13.87 20.30
N MET A 301 7.27 -14.79 20.24
CA MET A 301 7.05 -16.11 19.65
C MET A 301 5.99 -16.91 20.43
N ILE A 302 6.02 -16.89 21.76
CA ILE A 302 4.99 -17.53 22.61
C ILE A 302 3.61 -16.93 22.33
N LEU A 303 3.51 -15.60 22.21
CA LEU A 303 2.25 -14.93 21.88
C LEU A 303 1.74 -15.32 20.50
N ILE A 304 2.63 -15.40 19.50
CA ILE A 304 2.29 -15.85 18.15
C ILE A 304 1.76 -17.29 18.17
N LEU A 305 2.48 -18.21 18.84
CA LEU A 305 2.09 -19.62 18.91
C LEU A 305 0.74 -19.81 19.62
N LYS A 306 0.46 -19.04 20.66
CA LYS A 306 -0.86 -19.02 21.32
C LYS A 306 -1.97 -18.49 20.41
N ASP A 307 -1.71 -17.37 19.71
CA ASP A 307 -2.71 -16.74 18.81
C ASP A 307 -3.04 -17.63 17.60
N VAL A 308 -2.08 -18.47 17.19
CA VAL A 308 -2.26 -19.45 16.11
C VAL A 308 -3.17 -20.62 16.54
N THR A 309 -3.06 -21.09 17.77
CA THR A 309 -3.85 -22.23 18.32
C THR A 309 -5.23 -21.84 18.82
N GLU A 310 -5.46 -20.58 19.18
CA GLU A 310 -6.79 -20.15 19.60
C GLU A 310 -7.68 -20.00 18.37
N PRO A 311 -8.70 -20.87 18.17
CA PRO A 311 -9.65 -20.68 17.09
C PRO A 311 -10.48 -19.45 17.40
N VAL A 312 -10.12 -18.33 16.79
CA VAL A 312 -10.95 -17.13 16.87
C VAL A 312 -12.29 -17.46 16.17
N PRO A 313 -13.41 -17.49 16.88
CA PRO A 313 -14.71 -17.78 16.26
C PRO A 313 -14.92 -16.85 15.06
N ILE A 314 -15.42 -17.39 13.93
CA ILE A 314 -15.62 -16.63 12.68
C ILE A 314 -16.38 -15.31 12.93
N VAL A 315 -17.23 -15.28 13.94
CA VAL A 315 -18.01 -14.08 14.36
C VAL A 315 -17.16 -13.09 15.18
N SER A 316 -16.17 -13.55 15.96
CA SER A 316 -15.28 -12.68 16.74
C SER A 316 -14.01 -12.26 15.97
N SER A 317 -13.72 -12.89 14.82
CA SER A 317 -12.67 -12.44 13.90
C SER A 317 -12.96 -11.06 13.29
N TRP A 318 -14.16 -10.56 13.49
CA TRP A 318 -14.59 -9.19 13.25
C TRP A 318 -14.31 -8.35 14.52
N GLN A 319 -13.05 -8.12 14.85
CA GLN A 319 -12.73 -7.09 15.83
C GLN A 319 -13.36 -5.78 15.33
N LYS A 320 -14.36 -5.31 16.05
CA LYS A 320 -14.94 -3.98 15.80
C LYS A 320 -13.79 -3.00 15.99
N THR A 321 -13.41 -2.33 14.90
CA THR A 321 -12.51 -1.18 14.97
C THR A 321 -13.11 -0.23 16.01
N SER A 322 -12.35 0.16 17.02
CA SER A 322 -12.86 1.09 18.01
C SER A 322 -13.20 2.42 17.32
N LEU A 323 -14.20 3.13 17.81
CA LEU A 323 -14.54 4.46 17.25
C LEU A 323 -13.34 5.40 17.35
N GLU A 324 -12.49 5.22 18.35
CA GLU A 324 -11.24 5.97 18.52
C GLU A 324 -10.21 5.68 17.41
N GLU A 325 -10.00 4.40 17.06
CA GLU A 325 -9.13 4.01 15.93
C GLU A 325 -9.63 4.60 14.60
N LEU A 326 -10.95 4.55 14.37
CA LEU A 326 -11.56 5.15 13.19
C LEU A 326 -11.36 6.66 13.16
N ALA A 327 -11.55 7.34 14.30
CA ALA A 327 -11.38 8.79 14.41
C ALA A 327 -9.92 9.19 14.18
N VAL A 328 -8.95 8.49 14.78
CA VAL A 328 -7.52 8.75 14.59
C VAL A 328 -7.11 8.53 13.14
N SER A 329 -7.55 7.44 12.53
CA SER A 329 -7.26 7.13 11.13
C SER A 329 -7.91 8.14 10.18
N PHE A 330 -9.12 8.60 10.48
CA PHE A 330 -9.83 9.64 9.72
C PHE A 330 -9.13 10.99 9.83
N LEU A 331 -8.81 11.45 11.04
CA LEU A 331 -8.13 12.73 11.28
C LEU A 331 -6.75 12.77 10.60
N ARG A 332 -6.00 11.67 10.64
CA ARG A 332 -4.73 11.54 9.92
C ARG A 332 -4.90 11.74 8.41
N ARG A 333 -5.96 11.18 7.81
CA ARG A 333 -6.26 11.34 6.38
C ARG A 333 -6.76 12.73 6.01
N CYS A 334 -7.41 13.44 6.92
CA CYS A 334 -7.93 14.79 6.70
C CYS A 334 -6.85 15.89 6.74
N SER A 335 -5.57 15.55 6.98
CA SER A 335 -4.48 16.52 6.94
C SER A 335 -4.21 17.01 5.51
N PRO A 336 -3.96 18.32 5.28
CA PRO A 336 -3.56 18.86 3.97
C PRO A 336 -2.25 18.26 3.44
N GLU A 337 -1.45 17.65 4.32
CA GLU A 337 -0.22 16.96 3.98
C GLU A 337 -0.46 15.50 3.57
N SER A 338 -1.66 14.95 3.82
CA SER A 338 -1.98 13.58 3.48
C SER A 338 -2.04 13.38 1.95
N PHE A 339 -1.60 12.21 1.52
CA PHE A 339 -1.70 11.79 0.12
C PHE A 339 -3.16 11.82 -0.36
N GLU A 340 -4.09 11.36 0.50
CA GLU A 340 -5.50 11.22 0.18
C GLU A 340 -6.13 12.56 -0.18
N ILE A 341 -5.98 13.59 0.66
CA ILE A 341 -6.52 14.94 0.40
C ILE A 341 -5.88 15.55 -0.85
N ARG A 342 -4.56 15.50 -0.96
CA ARG A 342 -3.82 16.12 -2.07
C ARG A 342 -4.22 15.51 -3.42
N PHE A 343 -4.28 14.19 -3.51
CA PHE A 343 -4.63 13.53 -4.76
C PHE A 343 -6.14 13.57 -5.05
N ALA A 344 -6.99 13.40 -4.02
CA ALA A 344 -8.44 13.53 -4.17
C ALA A 344 -8.81 14.90 -4.75
N THR A 345 -8.26 15.99 -4.20
CA THR A 345 -8.50 17.34 -4.68
C THR A 345 -8.02 17.52 -6.12
N ARG A 346 -6.81 17.04 -6.47
CA ARG A 346 -6.31 17.12 -7.86
C ARG A 346 -7.24 16.41 -8.85
N LEU A 347 -7.66 15.19 -8.53
CA LEU A 347 -8.54 14.41 -9.39
C LEU A 347 -9.91 15.09 -9.52
N SER A 348 -10.48 15.53 -8.40
CA SER A 348 -11.80 16.19 -8.39
C SER A 348 -11.82 17.49 -9.19
N VAL A 349 -10.82 18.35 -9.01
CA VAL A 349 -10.70 19.59 -9.79
C VAL A 349 -10.58 19.28 -11.28
N LEU A 350 -9.72 18.33 -11.66
CA LEU A 350 -9.55 17.92 -13.06
C LEU A 350 -10.87 17.40 -13.66
N MET A 351 -11.57 16.52 -12.94
CA MET A 351 -12.83 15.92 -13.42
C MET A 351 -13.92 16.98 -13.54
N THR A 352 -14.07 17.85 -12.52
CA THR A 352 -15.04 18.95 -12.55
C THR A 352 -14.82 19.86 -13.76
N VAL A 353 -13.59 20.33 -13.96
CA VAL A 353 -13.28 21.24 -15.08
C VAL A 353 -13.50 20.54 -16.42
N SER A 354 -13.02 19.32 -16.59
CA SER A 354 -13.12 18.59 -17.85
C SER A 354 -14.55 18.21 -18.21
N TYR A 355 -15.39 17.82 -17.23
CA TYR A 355 -16.81 17.53 -17.47
C TYR A 355 -17.63 18.82 -17.68
N THR A 356 -17.33 19.91 -16.98
CA THR A 356 -17.96 21.19 -17.22
C THR A 356 -17.71 21.67 -18.66
N ILE A 357 -16.48 21.57 -19.13
CA ILE A 357 -16.16 21.88 -20.52
C ILE A 357 -16.92 20.95 -21.47
N SER A 358 -16.92 19.65 -21.20
CA SER A 358 -17.64 18.65 -22.01
C SER A 358 -19.16 18.90 -22.06
N TYR A 359 -19.75 19.40 -20.95
CA TYR A 359 -21.17 19.74 -20.86
C TYR A 359 -21.52 21.01 -21.64
N LEU A 360 -20.65 22.03 -21.61
CA LEU A 360 -20.90 23.32 -22.27
C LEU A 360 -20.60 23.29 -23.78
N VAL A 361 -19.73 22.38 -24.21
CA VAL A 361 -19.31 22.29 -25.61
C VAL A 361 -20.16 21.23 -26.31
N ASP A 362 -21.05 21.67 -27.19
CA ASP A 362 -21.95 20.80 -27.98
C ASP A 362 -21.20 20.15 -29.17
N ILE A 363 -20.19 19.33 -28.83
CA ILE A 363 -19.44 18.54 -29.82
C ILE A 363 -19.72 17.05 -29.56
N THR A 364 -20.09 16.33 -30.62
CA THR A 364 -20.23 14.89 -30.56
C THR A 364 -18.94 14.25 -30.03
N HIS A 365 -19.06 13.38 -29.01
CA HIS A 365 -17.93 12.74 -28.33
C HIS A 365 -17.03 13.66 -27.47
N SER A 366 -17.53 14.82 -26.99
CA SER A 366 -16.82 15.70 -26.04
C SER A 366 -16.36 14.97 -24.77
N TYR A 367 -17.02 13.89 -24.37
CA TYR A 367 -16.65 13.03 -23.26
C TYR A 367 -15.24 12.38 -23.39
N TRP A 368 -14.62 12.42 -24.56
CA TRP A 368 -13.22 12.00 -24.69
C TRP A 368 -12.27 12.92 -23.93
N LEU A 369 -12.64 14.16 -23.67
CA LEU A 369 -11.84 15.08 -22.87
C LEU A 369 -11.69 14.59 -21.41
N PRO A 370 -12.76 14.42 -20.61
CA PRO A 370 -12.65 13.94 -19.23
C PRO A 370 -12.08 12.52 -19.15
N MET A 371 -12.40 11.63 -20.07
CA MET A 371 -11.83 10.29 -20.12
C MET A 371 -10.30 10.32 -20.29
N ASN A 372 -9.76 11.12 -21.22
CA ASN A 372 -8.31 11.22 -21.40
C ASN A 372 -7.64 11.92 -20.23
N ALA A 373 -8.25 12.97 -19.67
CA ALA A 373 -7.78 13.65 -18.48
C ALA A 373 -7.65 12.68 -17.28
N PHE A 374 -8.69 11.89 -17.03
CA PHE A 374 -8.68 10.85 -16.00
C PHE A 374 -7.54 9.83 -16.16
N ILE A 375 -7.33 9.32 -17.36
CA ILE A 375 -6.31 8.29 -17.61
C ILE A 375 -4.88 8.88 -17.55
N MET A 376 -4.70 10.17 -17.86
CA MET A 376 -3.40 10.85 -17.80
C MET A 376 -3.03 11.23 -16.37
N LEU A 377 -3.97 11.68 -15.53
CA LEU A 377 -3.68 12.07 -14.15
C LEU A 377 -3.45 10.82 -13.29
N MET A 378 -2.27 10.77 -12.69
CA MET A 378 -1.87 9.71 -11.80
C MET A 378 -1.54 10.27 -10.41
N PRO A 379 -1.55 9.43 -9.36
CA PRO A 379 -1.16 9.86 -8.02
C PRO A 379 0.21 10.52 -7.96
N ALA A 380 1.23 9.91 -8.58
CA ALA A 380 2.57 10.48 -8.64
C ALA A 380 2.66 11.56 -9.75
N TYR A 381 3.25 12.69 -9.40
CA TYR A 381 3.47 13.81 -10.32
C TYR A 381 4.22 13.39 -11.59
N GLU A 382 5.32 12.67 -11.43
CA GLU A 382 6.18 12.25 -12.54
C GLU A 382 5.51 11.21 -13.45
N GLU A 383 4.64 10.35 -12.90
CA GLU A 383 3.85 9.41 -13.70
C GLU A 383 2.80 10.15 -14.54
N SER A 384 2.16 11.17 -13.95
CA SER A 384 1.21 12.04 -14.65
C SER A 384 1.89 12.79 -15.79
N ASP A 385 3.03 13.45 -15.51
CA ASP A 385 3.81 14.19 -16.49
C ASP A 385 4.26 13.29 -17.65
N LYS A 386 4.80 12.10 -17.35
CA LYS A 386 5.16 11.12 -18.37
C LYS A 386 3.97 10.71 -19.22
N ARG A 387 2.80 10.42 -18.62
CA ARG A 387 1.60 10.02 -19.35
C ARG A 387 1.03 11.15 -20.18
N ALA A 388 1.02 12.37 -19.66
CA ALA A 388 0.56 13.56 -20.39
C ALA A 388 1.40 13.84 -21.64
N ARG A 389 2.71 13.53 -21.64
CA ARG A 389 3.59 13.66 -22.81
C ARG A 389 3.47 12.49 -23.77
N THR A 390 3.43 11.26 -23.27
CA THR A 390 3.49 10.06 -24.13
C THR A 390 2.16 9.69 -24.75
N ARG A 391 1.02 10.01 -24.12
CA ARG A 391 -0.31 9.67 -24.62
C ARG A 391 -0.70 10.41 -25.89
N PRO A 392 -0.49 11.73 -26.04
CA PRO A 392 -0.76 12.42 -27.30
C PRO A 392 0.03 11.84 -28.49
N VAL A 393 1.32 11.51 -28.28
CA VAL A 393 2.17 10.89 -29.30
C VAL A 393 1.61 9.53 -29.74
N GLY A 394 1.29 8.66 -28.78
CA GLY A 394 0.69 7.36 -29.11
C GLY A 394 -0.69 7.49 -29.77
N THR A 395 -1.49 8.49 -29.35
CA THR A 395 -2.78 8.78 -29.98
C THR A 395 -2.59 9.27 -31.43
N ALA A 396 -1.64 10.17 -31.69
CA ALA A 396 -1.35 10.65 -33.04
C ALA A 396 -0.93 9.51 -33.96
N ILE A 397 -0.03 8.63 -33.52
CA ILE A 397 0.36 7.43 -34.28
C ILE A 397 -0.86 6.53 -34.57
N GLY A 398 -1.72 6.29 -33.55
CA GLY A 398 -2.94 5.52 -33.72
C GLY A 398 -3.91 6.15 -34.71
N CYS A 399 -4.05 7.49 -34.71
CA CYS A 399 -4.85 8.23 -35.71
C CYS A 399 -4.31 8.04 -37.15
N VAL A 400 -2.99 8.13 -37.31
CA VAL A 400 -2.35 7.91 -38.63
C VAL A 400 -2.59 6.47 -39.12
N LEU A 401 -2.43 5.48 -38.24
CA LEU A 401 -2.70 4.08 -38.59
C LEU A 401 -4.15 3.85 -39.00
N VAL A 402 -5.10 4.41 -38.28
CA VAL A 402 -6.52 4.32 -38.63
C VAL A 402 -6.79 5.03 -39.96
N TYR A 403 -6.23 6.23 -40.16
CA TYR A 403 -6.38 6.98 -41.41
C TYR A 403 -5.89 6.20 -42.63
N LEU A 404 -4.78 5.49 -42.50
CA LEU A 404 -4.20 4.70 -43.59
C LEU A 404 -4.92 3.36 -43.82
N ILE A 405 -5.30 2.65 -42.74
CA ILE A 405 -5.79 1.27 -42.84
C ILE A 405 -7.30 1.21 -43.08
N LEU A 406 -8.09 2.06 -42.41
CA LEU A 406 -9.56 1.95 -42.42
C LEU A 406 -10.19 2.11 -43.82
N PRO A 407 -9.70 2.98 -44.72
CA PRO A 407 -10.24 3.08 -46.07
C PRO A 407 -10.13 1.79 -46.91
N HIS A 408 -9.16 0.92 -46.57
CA HIS A 408 -8.97 -0.38 -47.21
C HIS A 408 -9.87 -1.49 -46.65
N LEU A 409 -10.52 -1.25 -45.52
CA LEU A 409 -11.43 -2.19 -44.87
C LEU A 409 -12.89 -1.85 -45.26
N THR A 410 -13.33 -2.35 -46.39
CA THR A 410 -14.65 -2.01 -46.96
C THR A 410 -15.83 -2.67 -46.24
N SER A 411 -15.61 -3.82 -45.59
CA SER A 411 -16.65 -4.55 -44.86
C SER A 411 -16.70 -4.16 -43.41
N THR A 412 -17.89 -3.96 -42.86
CA THR A 412 -18.12 -3.76 -41.41
C THR A 412 -17.51 -4.89 -40.57
N VAL A 413 -17.53 -6.12 -41.08
CA VAL A 413 -16.93 -7.28 -40.40
C VAL A 413 -15.41 -7.13 -40.34
N SER A 414 -14.74 -6.70 -41.42
CA SER A 414 -13.29 -6.49 -41.41
C SER A 414 -12.86 -5.36 -40.48
N GLN A 415 -13.64 -4.27 -40.44
CA GLN A 415 -13.42 -3.18 -39.48
C GLN A 415 -13.57 -3.66 -38.03
N PHE A 416 -14.58 -4.47 -37.75
CA PHE A 416 -14.79 -5.05 -36.44
C PHE A 416 -13.67 -6.01 -36.03
N ILE A 417 -13.21 -6.88 -36.93
CA ILE A 417 -12.04 -7.75 -36.68
C ILE A 417 -10.79 -6.92 -36.39
N PHE A 418 -10.55 -5.85 -37.14
CA PHE A 418 -9.43 -4.94 -36.90
C PHE A 418 -9.52 -4.27 -35.55
N ALA A 419 -10.72 -3.81 -35.13
CA ALA A 419 -10.93 -3.25 -33.81
C ALA A 419 -10.62 -4.27 -32.70
N LEU A 420 -11.11 -5.51 -32.80
CA LEU A 420 -10.88 -6.56 -31.83
C LEU A 420 -9.41 -7.02 -31.76
N ALA A 421 -8.71 -7.06 -32.87
CA ALA A 421 -7.28 -7.34 -32.93
C ALA A 421 -6.48 -6.26 -32.17
N ASN A 422 -6.77 -4.98 -32.40
CA ASN A 422 -6.13 -3.88 -31.67
C ASN A 422 -6.46 -3.90 -30.18
N LEU A 423 -7.68 -4.23 -29.78
CA LEU A 423 -8.07 -4.44 -28.40
C LEU A 423 -7.25 -5.56 -27.74
N SER A 424 -7.09 -6.69 -28.43
CA SER A 424 -6.31 -7.83 -27.93
C SER A 424 -4.84 -7.46 -27.70
N ILE A 425 -4.24 -6.73 -28.65
CA ILE A 425 -2.87 -6.22 -28.51
C ILE A 425 -2.77 -5.21 -27.36
N MET A 426 -3.77 -4.35 -27.20
CA MET A 426 -3.84 -3.39 -26.09
C MET A 426 -3.79 -4.08 -24.71
N TYR A 427 -4.52 -5.19 -24.53
CA TYR A 427 -4.47 -5.95 -23.26
C TYR A 427 -3.15 -6.70 -23.04
N CYS A 428 -2.40 -7.00 -24.10
CA CYS A 428 -1.04 -7.55 -24.01
C CYS A 428 0.02 -6.45 -23.74
N ALA A 429 -0.27 -5.18 -24.06
CA ALA A 429 0.62 -4.06 -23.83
C ALA A 429 0.60 -3.63 -22.37
N THR A 430 1.76 -3.20 -21.85
CA THR A 430 1.86 -2.69 -20.49
C THR A 430 1.17 -1.33 -20.38
N SER A 431 0.20 -1.20 -19.49
CA SER A 431 -0.47 0.07 -19.23
C SER A 431 0.55 1.14 -18.76
N GLY A 432 0.45 2.35 -19.32
CA GLY A 432 1.36 3.46 -19.02
C GLY A 432 2.59 3.56 -19.93
N THR A 433 2.77 2.64 -20.89
CA THR A 433 3.79 2.76 -21.95
C THR A 433 3.24 3.56 -23.14
N TRP A 434 4.13 4.13 -23.95
CA TRP A 434 3.77 4.97 -25.11
C TRP A 434 3.03 4.21 -26.22
N ASN A 435 3.21 2.90 -26.31
CA ASN A 435 2.57 2.04 -27.32
C ASN A 435 1.12 1.65 -26.95
N HIS A 436 0.75 1.60 -25.68
CA HIS A 436 -0.61 1.28 -25.25
C HIS A 436 -1.67 2.25 -25.84
N PRO A 437 -1.47 3.59 -25.86
CA PRO A 437 -2.40 4.53 -26.49
C PRO A 437 -2.60 4.31 -28.00
N ILE A 438 -1.63 3.77 -28.73
CA ILE A 438 -1.75 3.46 -30.16
C ILE A 438 -2.92 2.50 -30.38
N PHE A 439 -2.87 1.35 -29.74
CA PHE A 439 -3.87 0.29 -29.93
C PHE A 439 -5.24 0.67 -29.36
N SER A 440 -5.27 1.37 -28.21
CA SER A 440 -6.53 1.88 -27.65
C SER A 440 -7.19 2.93 -28.55
N THR A 441 -6.39 3.74 -29.26
CA THR A 441 -6.89 4.73 -30.22
C THR A 441 -7.39 4.05 -31.49
N CYS A 442 -6.64 3.09 -32.03
CA CYS A 442 -7.08 2.30 -33.19
C CYS A 442 -8.42 1.61 -32.90
N TYR A 443 -8.56 0.95 -31.74
CA TYR A 443 -9.82 0.33 -31.32
C TYR A 443 -10.98 1.32 -31.25
N ALA A 444 -10.79 2.42 -30.48
CA ALA A 444 -11.85 3.39 -30.26
C ALA A 444 -12.25 4.12 -31.54
N LEU A 445 -11.30 4.57 -32.37
CA LEU A 445 -11.57 5.27 -33.61
C LEU A 445 -12.25 4.37 -34.65
N THR A 446 -11.83 3.11 -34.78
CA THR A 446 -12.47 2.17 -35.71
C THR A 446 -13.94 2.00 -35.38
N LEU A 447 -14.29 1.80 -34.09
CA LEU A 447 -15.69 1.69 -33.66
C LEU A 447 -16.47 3.00 -33.88
N THR A 448 -15.85 4.15 -33.57
CA THR A 448 -16.50 5.45 -33.72
C THR A 448 -16.71 5.81 -35.21
N SER A 449 -15.78 5.44 -36.07
CA SER A 449 -15.87 5.70 -37.51
C SER A 449 -17.00 4.91 -38.23
N MET A 450 -17.60 3.94 -37.52
CA MET A 450 -18.83 3.28 -38.00
C MET A 450 -20.08 4.18 -37.86
N SER A 451 -20.02 5.21 -36.99
CA SER A 451 -21.15 6.11 -36.72
C SER A 451 -20.96 7.55 -37.18
N ILE A 452 -19.72 8.02 -37.30
CA ILE A 452 -19.39 9.38 -37.75
C ILE A 452 -18.24 9.34 -38.77
N PRO A 453 -18.10 10.37 -39.62
CA PRO A 453 -17.01 10.44 -40.61
C PRO A 453 -15.64 10.32 -39.95
N GLN A 454 -14.75 9.52 -40.51
CA GLN A 454 -13.42 9.21 -40.00
C GLN A 454 -12.59 10.46 -39.67
N ASN A 455 -12.60 11.46 -40.57
CA ASN A 455 -11.83 12.69 -40.39
C ASN A 455 -12.33 13.49 -39.15
N THR A 456 -13.64 13.54 -38.96
CA THR A 456 -14.26 14.18 -37.78
C THR A 456 -13.88 13.44 -36.49
N ALA A 457 -13.94 12.10 -36.49
CA ALA A 457 -13.54 11.29 -35.35
C ALA A 457 -12.07 11.52 -34.96
N ILE A 458 -11.17 11.53 -35.95
CA ILE A 458 -9.73 11.79 -35.75
C ILE A 458 -9.51 13.20 -35.20
N SER A 459 -10.12 14.23 -35.75
CA SER A 459 -9.95 15.62 -35.32
C SER A 459 -10.43 15.82 -33.90
N VAL A 460 -11.63 15.37 -33.56
CA VAL A 460 -12.19 15.47 -32.21
C VAL A 460 -11.31 14.72 -31.20
N ARG A 461 -10.80 13.53 -31.57
CA ARG A 461 -9.92 12.74 -30.71
C ARG A 461 -8.62 13.48 -30.39
N LEU A 462 -7.97 14.07 -31.40
CA LEU A 462 -6.73 14.82 -31.22
C LEU A 462 -6.95 16.09 -30.37
N ILE A 463 -8.00 16.86 -30.65
CA ILE A 463 -8.35 18.06 -29.88
C ILE A 463 -8.58 17.69 -28.41
N CYS A 464 -9.41 16.68 -28.14
CA CYS A 464 -9.70 16.26 -26.77
C CYS A 464 -8.45 15.76 -26.02
N VAL A 465 -7.53 15.03 -26.68
CA VAL A 465 -6.30 14.55 -26.07
C VAL A 465 -5.34 15.71 -25.77
N LEU A 466 -5.21 16.68 -26.67
CA LEU A 466 -4.38 17.86 -26.45
C LEU A 466 -4.96 18.77 -25.34
N ALA A 467 -6.26 19.01 -25.35
CA ALA A 467 -6.92 19.74 -24.28
C ALA A 467 -6.78 19.04 -22.92
N ALA A 468 -6.95 17.72 -22.88
CA ALA A 468 -6.72 16.93 -21.66
C ALA A 468 -5.27 17.05 -21.17
N MET A 469 -4.30 17.02 -22.09
CA MET A 469 -2.88 17.20 -21.74
C MET A 469 -2.65 18.57 -21.05
N VAL A 470 -3.17 19.65 -21.62
CA VAL A 470 -3.05 21.01 -21.07
C VAL A 470 -3.68 21.07 -19.68
N LEU A 471 -4.91 20.56 -19.52
CA LEU A 471 -5.60 20.52 -18.23
C LEU A 471 -4.83 19.72 -17.18
N VAL A 472 -4.30 18.56 -17.54
CA VAL A 472 -3.51 17.72 -16.63
C VAL A 472 -2.24 18.43 -16.20
N PHE A 473 -1.52 19.12 -17.11
CA PHE A 473 -0.35 19.90 -16.74
C PHE A 473 -0.72 21.05 -15.81
N ALA A 474 -1.78 21.80 -16.11
CA ALA A 474 -2.23 22.90 -15.28
C ALA A 474 -2.59 22.43 -13.86
N VAL A 475 -3.44 21.41 -13.74
CA VAL A 475 -3.84 20.87 -12.43
C VAL A 475 -2.67 20.25 -11.68
N ASN A 476 -1.82 19.50 -12.37
CA ASN A 476 -0.67 18.82 -11.75
C ASN A 476 0.37 19.83 -11.22
N HIS A 477 0.45 21.02 -11.81
CA HIS A 477 1.36 22.08 -11.39
C HIS A 477 0.74 23.01 -10.34
N CYS A 478 -0.54 23.41 -10.53
CA CYS A 478 -1.18 24.43 -9.69
C CYS A 478 -1.86 23.87 -8.43
N VAL A 479 -2.33 22.60 -8.48
CA VAL A 479 -3.12 22.02 -7.39
C VAL A 479 -2.26 20.98 -6.64
N PHE A 480 -1.81 21.33 -5.43
CA PHE A 480 -1.05 20.42 -4.55
C PHE A 480 0.05 19.63 -5.29
N SER A 481 0.94 20.32 -5.99
CA SER A 481 2.06 19.69 -6.68
C SER A 481 2.83 18.75 -5.74
N THR A 482 2.92 17.47 -6.08
CA THR A 482 3.48 16.43 -5.21
C THR A 482 4.60 15.72 -5.95
N SER A 483 5.76 16.39 -6.06
CA SER A 483 6.98 15.77 -6.58
C SER A 483 7.50 14.70 -5.62
N ARG A 484 8.32 13.78 -6.10
CA ARG A 484 8.97 12.77 -5.25
C ARG A 484 9.76 13.38 -4.11
N ASN A 485 10.43 14.52 -4.35
CA ASN A 485 11.16 15.24 -3.31
C ASN A 485 10.21 15.82 -2.26
N THR A 486 9.08 16.38 -2.67
CA THR A 486 8.03 16.85 -1.75
C THR A 486 7.46 15.71 -0.93
N LEU A 487 7.19 14.55 -1.55
CA LEU A 487 6.74 13.35 -0.83
C LEU A 487 7.78 12.88 0.18
N PHE A 488 9.05 12.88 -0.16
CA PHE A 488 10.11 12.53 0.78
C PHE A 488 10.11 13.44 2.01
N ARG A 489 10.04 14.77 1.81
CA ARG A 489 9.93 15.73 2.93
C ARG A 489 8.68 15.48 3.78
N LEU A 490 7.53 15.26 3.16
CA LEU A 490 6.30 14.93 3.87
C LEU A 490 6.42 13.64 4.68
N ASN A 491 7.09 12.62 4.13
CA ASN A 491 7.36 11.36 4.82
C ASN A 491 8.24 11.58 6.07
N ILE A 492 9.27 12.42 6.00
CA ILE A 492 10.09 12.78 7.16
C ILE A 492 9.24 13.47 8.24
N HIS A 493 8.45 14.50 7.87
CA HIS A 493 7.55 15.15 8.84
C HIS A 493 6.55 14.17 9.45
N GLN A 494 6.06 13.24 8.65
CA GLN A 494 5.12 12.22 9.12
C GLN A 494 5.77 11.25 10.11
N MET A 495 7.04 10.85 9.89
CA MET A 495 7.78 10.03 10.87
C MET A 495 7.90 10.74 12.21
N PHE A 496 8.18 12.04 12.25
CA PHE A 496 8.23 12.80 13.51
C PHE A 496 6.85 12.88 14.20
N ARG A 497 5.77 13.02 13.44
CA ARG A 497 4.42 12.96 14.03
C ARG A 497 4.09 11.59 14.60
N LEU A 498 4.48 10.51 13.91
CA LEU A 498 4.29 9.15 14.39
C LEU A 498 5.13 8.86 15.63
N HIS A 499 6.35 9.38 15.68
CA HIS A 499 7.20 9.34 16.87
C HIS A 499 6.51 9.97 18.09
N ASN A 500 5.98 11.19 17.92
CA ASN A 500 5.27 11.86 19.01
C ASN A 500 3.98 11.11 19.42
N ALA A 501 3.24 10.58 18.44
CA ALA A 501 2.07 9.74 18.72
C ALA A 501 2.44 8.44 19.44
N TYR A 502 3.60 7.85 19.16
CA TYR A 502 4.06 6.65 19.87
C TYR A 502 4.41 6.94 21.33
N TRP A 503 5.01 8.08 21.62
CA TRP A 503 5.22 8.54 22.99
C TRP A 503 3.90 8.76 23.76
N ASP A 504 2.84 9.21 23.08
CA ASP A 504 1.50 9.28 23.70
C ASP A 504 0.97 7.89 24.07
N ILE A 505 1.26 6.87 23.28
CA ILE A 505 0.91 5.48 23.64
C ILE A 505 1.72 5.01 24.85
N ILE A 506 3.03 5.20 24.85
CA ILE A 506 3.88 4.85 26.01
C ILE A 506 3.36 5.52 27.28
N ARG A 507 2.99 6.80 27.21
CA ARG A 507 2.39 7.52 28.33
C ARG A 507 1.08 6.89 28.82
N ARG A 508 0.20 6.48 27.90
CA ARG A 508 -1.06 5.79 28.21
C ARG A 508 -0.80 4.39 28.81
N THR A 509 0.23 3.69 28.33
CA THR A 509 0.64 2.38 28.90
C THR A 509 1.02 2.52 30.37
N ILE A 510 1.82 3.53 30.72
CA ILE A 510 2.20 3.82 32.11
C ILE A 510 0.98 4.14 32.98
N THR A 511 -0.03 4.82 32.45
CA THR A 511 -1.26 5.17 33.19
C THR A 511 -2.33 4.06 33.18
N GLY A 512 -2.04 2.88 32.61
CA GLY A 512 -2.95 1.73 32.61
C GLY A 512 -4.07 1.78 31.54
N TRP A 513 -4.03 2.70 30.56
CA TRP A 513 -5.08 2.94 29.57
C TRP A 513 -4.66 2.69 28.11
N ALA A 514 -3.66 1.86 27.86
CA ALA A 514 -3.15 1.67 26.51
C ALA A 514 -3.96 0.64 25.70
N ASP A 515 -4.34 1.01 24.50
CA ASP A 515 -4.77 0.08 23.47
C ASP A 515 -3.58 -0.31 22.57
N LEU A 516 -3.07 -1.53 22.77
CA LEU A 516 -1.95 -2.10 22.03
C LEU A 516 -2.22 -2.22 20.52
N SER A 517 -3.48 -2.17 20.09
CA SER A 517 -3.83 -2.19 18.68
C SER A 517 -3.43 -0.89 17.99
N ILE A 518 -3.51 0.23 18.69
CA ILE A 518 -3.12 1.56 18.19
C ILE A 518 -1.60 1.64 18.05
N ALA A 519 -0.84 1.13 19.03
CA ALA A 519 0.62 1.08 18.97
C ALA A 519 1.10 0.32 17.72
N ARG A 520 0.53 -0.87 17.49
CA ARG A 520 0.84 -1.68 16.30
C ARG A 520 0.46 -0.97 14.98
N GLU A 521 -0.65 -0.26 14.95
CA GLU A 521 -1.05 0.51 13.76
C GLU A 521 -0.04 1.64 13.48
N ILE A 522 0.41 2.35 14.51
CA ILE A 522 1.43 3.41 14.37
C ILE A 522 2.74 2.81 13.86
N LEU A 523 3.21 1.69 14.42
CA LEU A 523 4.42 1.01 13.97
C LEU A 523 4.30 0.56 12.51
N THR A 524 3.24 -0.17 12.15
CA THR A 524 3.03 -0.62 10.77
C THR A 524 3.02 0.56 9.81
N TYR A 525 2.36 1.65 10.16
CA TYR A 525 2.32 2.84 9.33
C TYR A 525 3.70 3.52 9.23
N PHE A 526 4.44 3.61 10.33
CA PHE A 526 5.82 4.11 10.33
C PHE A 526 6.70 3.30 9.36
N TYR A 527 6.68 1.97 9.44
CA TYR A 527 7.50 1.12 8.58
C TYR A 527 7.13 1.23 7.11
N MET A 528 5.86 1.46 6.80
CA MET A 528 5.42 1.73 5.43
C MET A 528 5.95 3.08 4.92
N VAL A 529 5.88 4.15 5.72
CA VAL A 529 6.43 5.47 5.39
C VAL A 529 7.96 5.42 5.26
N TYR A 530 8.62 4.72 6.17
CA TYR A 530 10.06 4.46 6.14
C TYR A 530 10.46 3.73 4.84
N GLY A 531 9.76 2.68 4.48
CA GLY A 531 10.02 1.90 3.26
C GLY A 531 9.93 2.76 2.00
N GLU A 532 8.92 3.64 1.89
CA GLU A 532 8.80 4.60 0.79
C GLU A 532 9.95 5.60 0.76
N ALA A 533 10.29 6.20 1.90
CA ALA A 533 11.40 7.15 2.01
C ALA A 533 12.75 6.48 1.66
N PHE A 534 12.98 5.28 2.16
CA PHE A 534 14.19 4.51 1.91
C PHE A 534 14.30 4.08 0.43
N SER A 535 13.19 3.67 -0.18
CA SER A 535 13.12 3.35 -1.61
C SER A 535 13.45 4.57 -2.49
N TYR A 536 12.94 5.75 -2.10
CA TYR A 536 13.25 6.99 -2.81
C TYR A 536 14.74 7.32 -2.77
N ILE A 537 15.38 7.24 -1.59
CA ILE A 537 16.82 7.50 -1.45
C ILE A 537 17.65 6.51 -2.28
N ASN A 538 17.29 5.22 -2.27
CA ASN A 538 18.02 4.21 -3.02
C ASN A 538 17.98 4.45 -4.54
N GLN A 539 16.90 5.04 -5.07
CA GLN A 539 16.77 5.37 -6.49
C GLN A 539 17.55 6.62 -6.91
N GLN A 540 18.07 7.42 -5.97
CA GLN A 540 18.89 8.58 -6.29
C GLN A 540 20.30 8.17 -6.74
N PRO A 541 20.96 8.99 -7.59
CA PRO A 541 22.36 8.77 -7.93
C PRO A 541 23.24 8.85 -6.67
N SER A 542 24.38 8.14 -6.70
CA SER A 542 25.31 8.14 -5.57
C SER A 542 25.86 9.56 -5.33
N SER A 543 25.71 10.03 -4.10
CA SER A 543 26.20 11.33 -3.65
C SER A 543 26.47 11.28 -2.13
N PRO A 544 27.35 12.14 -1.59
CA PRO A 544 27.55 12.23 -0.13
C PRO A 544 26.23 12.50 0.61
N GLN A 545 25.37 13.32 0.01
CA GLN A 545 24.07 13.66 0.56
C GLN A 545 23.13 12.44 0.65
N LYS A 546 23.11 11.57 -0.37
CA LYS A 546 22.36 10.31 -0.36
C LYS A 546 22.76 9.43 0.82
N GLU A 547 24.06 9.32 1.06
CA GLU A 547 24.56 8.47 2.16
C GLU A 547 24.24 9.06 3.54
N MET A 548 24.28 10.39 3.69
CA MET A 548 23.81 11.06 4.91
C MET A 548 22.32 10.81 5.16
N ASP A 549 21.49 10.97 4.13
CA ASP A 549 20.04 10.74 4.25
C ASP A 549 19.72 9.28 4.55
N ARG A 550 20.46 8.35 3.93
CA ARG A 550 20.34 6.92 4.19
C ARG A 550 20.67 6.58 5.64
N ARG A 551 21.77 7.13 6.18
CA ARG A 551 22.15 6.93 7.58
C ARG A 551 21.11 7.51 8.53
N ALA A 552 20.64 8.73 8.25
CA ALA A 552 19.58 9.38 9.06
C ALA A 552 18.29 8.55 9.11
N LEU A 553 17.87 7.99 7.97
CA LEU A 553 16.71 7.09 7.94
C LEU A 553 16.95 5.80 8.75
N ILE A 554 18.14 5.21 8.67
CA ILE A 554 18.49 4.02 9.46
C ILE A 554 18.44 4.35 10.95
N THR A 555 18.96 5.51 11.36
CA THR A 555 18.90 5.94 12.77
C THR A 555 17.47 6.21 13.23
N MET A 556 16.62 6.79 12.36
CA MET A 556 15.19 6.96 12.66
C MET A 556 14.47 5.61 12.83
N TRP A 557 14.82 4.62 12.03
CA TRP A 557 14.34 3.25 12.21
C TRP A 557 14.79 2.64 13.56
N GLN A 558 16.03 2.91 14.00
CA GLN A 558 16.51 2.47 15.31
C GLN A 558 15.74 3.13 16.46
N VAL A 559 15.45 4.44 16.36
CA VAL A 559 14.62 5.18 17.34
C VAL A 559 13.26 4.51 17.54
N PHE A 560 12.58 4.11 16.46
CA PHE A 560 11.29 3.41 16.58
C PHE A 560 11.43 1.99 17.15
N SER A 561 12.52 1.30 16.83
CA SER A 561 12.81 -0.02 17.40
C SER A 561 13.06 0.07 18.91
N GLU A 562 13.65 1.17 19.38
CA GLU A 562 13.89 1.43 20.81
C GLU A 562 12.60 1.85 21.53
N LEU A 563 11.74 2.64 20.90
CA LEU A 563 10.42 2.96 21.45
C LEU A 563 9.56 1.70 21.62
N GLU A 564 9.59 0.78 20.67
CA GLU A 564 8.90 -0.50 20.78
C GLU A 564 9.46 -1.36 21.92
N GLN A 565 10.78 -1.35 22.12
CA GLN A 565 11.40 -2.06 23.25
C GLN A 565 11.03 -1.43 24.59
N ILE A 566 10.98 -0.11 24.69
CA ILE A 566 10.51 0.60 25.90
C ILE A 566 9.07 0.18 26.22
N GLU A 567 8.18 0.20 25.23
CA GLU A 567 6.79 -0.23 25.41
C GLU A 567 6.71 -1.70 25.87
N PHE A 568 7.49 -2.58 25.26
CA PHE A 568 7.54 -4.00 25.64
C PHE A 568 7.99 -4.19 27.09
N LEU A 569 9.03 -3.49 27.52
CA LEU A 569 9.54 -3.58 28.89
C LEU A 569 8.50 -3.09 29.93
N LEU A 570 7.75 -2.04 29.59
CA LEU A 570 6.64 -1.56 30.40
C LEU A 570 5.50 -2.60 30.55
N GLN A 571 5.26 -3.40 29.51
CA GLN A 571 4.21 -4.44 29.53
C GLN A 571 4.58 -5.66 30.39
N LEU A 572 5.87 -5.86 30.68
CA LEU A 572 6.33 -6.95 31.57
C LEU A 572 6.11 -6.66 33.05
N ASP A 573 5.61 -5.48 33.39
CA ASP A 573 5.32 -5.03 34.79
C ASP A 573 6.52 -5.13 35.75
N GLU A 574 7.74 -5.05 35.19
CA GLU A 574 9.00 -5.13 35.95
C GLU A 574 9.63 -3.75 36.19
N THR A 575 8.90 -2.66 35.90
CA THR A 575 9.43 -1.29 35.99
C THR A 575 9.00 -0.61 37.28
N ASP A 576 9.97 0.00 37.95
CA ASP A 576 9.71 0.77 39.18
C ASP A 576 8.91 2.05 38.89
N GLU A 577 8.11 2.52 39.89
CA GLU A 577 7.36 3.78 39.79
C GLU A 577 8.27 4.99 39.49
N LYS A 578 9.51 4.98 39.97
CA LYS A 578 10.50 6.02 39.68
C LYS A 578 10.90 6.04 38.20
N ASP A 579 11.19 4.88 37.64
CA ASP A 579 11.53 4.74 36.21
C ASP A 579 10.36 5.17 35.32
N GLN A 580 9.12 4.84 35.70
CA GLN A 580 7.92 5.28 35.02
C GLN A 580 7.76 6.81 35.05
N ALA A 581 7.99 7.45 36.21
CA ALA A 581 7.92 8.90 36.32
C ALA A 581 9.00 9.61 35.46
N GLN A 582 10.20 9.04 35.39
CA GLN A 582 11.28 9.56 34.53
C GLN A 582 10.95 9.40 33.03
N LEU A 583 10.37 8.26 32.63
CA LEU A 583 9.90 8.08 31.24
C LEU A 583 8.82 9.10 30.85
N LEU A 584 7.92 9.46 31.76
CA LEU A 584 6.92 10.49 31.52
C LEU A 584 7.55 11.87 31.28
N ARG A 585 8.61 12.21 32.04
CA ARG A 585 9.40 13.43 31.81
C ARG A 585 10.10 13.38 30.44
N LEU A 586 10.80 12.27 30.17
CA LEU A 586 11.49 12.03 28.90
C LEU A 586 10.53 12.14 27.72
N ALA A 587 9.36 11.53 27.79
CA ALA A 587 8.33 11.63 26.76
C ALA A 587 7.96 13.09 26.46
N THR A 588 7.77 13.89 27.53
CA THR A 588 7.40 15.31 27.38
C THR A 588 8.51 16.12 26.72
N GLU A 589 9.77 15.88 27.10
CA GLU A 589 10.93 16.57 26.53
C GLU A 589 11.17 16.18 25.08
N CYS A 590 11.11 14.89 24.74
CA CYS A 590 11.27 14.39 23.39
C CYS A 590 10.15 14.87 22.46
N GLN A 591 8.89 14.81 22.89
CA GLN A 591 7.78 15.33 22.12
C GLN A 591 7.90 16.84 21.86
N ARG A 592 8.34 17.60 22.87
CA ARG A 592 8.59 19.03 22.72
C ARG A 592 9.72 19.30 21.71
N HIS A 593 10.83 18.54 21.80
CA HIS A 593 11.97 18.68 20.89
C HIS A 593 11.60 18.41 19.43
N PHE A 594 10.84 17.35 19.16
CA PHE A 594 10.41 16.99 17.81
C PHE A 594 9.14 17.69 17.34
N THR A 595 8.66 18.69 18.07
CA THR A 595 7.57 19.56 17.61
C THR A 595 8.14 20.73 16.80
N LYS A 596 7.53 21.03 15.68
CA LYS A 596 7.99 22.05 14.73
C LYS A 596 8.28 23.39 15.40
N GLY A 597 9.46 23.94 15.16
CA GLY A 597 9.88 25.25 15.67
C GLY A 597 10.47 25.27 17.08
N ASN A 598 10.70 24.12 17.71
CA ASN A 598 11.30 24.07 19.05
C ASN A 598 12.77 23.66 19.01
N THR A 599 13.61 24.39 19.76
CA THR A 599 15.06 24.17 19.89
C THR A 599 15.46 23.66 21.28
N SER A 600 14.50 23.13 22.05
CA SER A 600 14.80 22.57 23.39
C SER A 600 15.83 21.45 23.28
N PRO A 601 16.91 21.45 24.07
CA PRO A 601 17.91 20.38 24.03
C PRO A 601 17.30 19.06 24.56
N LEU A 602 17.72 17.93 23.98
CA LEU A 602 17.41 16.61 24.52
C LEU A 602 18.30 16.30 25.74
N PRO A 603 17.79 15.56 26.73
CA PRO A 603 18.58 15.13 27.89
C PRO A 603 19.87 14.40 27.49
N ALA A 604 20.93 14.54 28.28
CA ALA A 604 22.20 13.88 27.98
C ALA A 604 22.17 12.37 28.22
N ARG A 605 21.48 11.95 29.28
CA ARG A 605 21.30 10.54 29.71
C ARG A 605 19.95 10.38 30.38
N PHE A 606 19.48 9.15 30.44
CA PHE A 606 18.38 8.77 31.32
C PHE A 606 18.92 8.75 32.76
N GLU A 607 18.31 9.52 33.67
CA GLU A 607 18.72 9.58 35.05
C GLU A 607 18.42 8.22 35.72
N GLN A 608 19.44 7.47 36.09
CA GLN A 608 19.24 6.22 36.82
C GLN A 608 18.89 6.53 38.26
N SER A 609 17.93 5.81 38.83
CA SER A 609 17.75 5.75 40.27
C SER A 609 19.01 5.14 40.88
N GLU A 610 19.58 5.74 41.96
CA GLU A 610 20.68 5.10 42.66
C GLU A 610 20.27 3.67 43.06
N PRO A 611 21.13 2.66 42.79
CA PRO A 611 20.82 1.28 43.14
C PRO A 611 20.57 1.21 44.63
N GLY A 612 19.36 0.77 45.01
CA GLY A 612 19.06 0.52 46.44
C GLY A 612 20.06 -0.47 47.00
N ASP A 613 20.49 -0.23 48.26
CA ASP A 613 21.46 -1.02 49.02
C ASP A 613 21.15 -2.53 48.90
N GLY A 614 21.84 -3.25 48.02
CA GLY A 614 21.67 -4.70 47.81
C GLY A 614 21.61 -5.20 46.37
N SER A 615 21.47 -4.35 45.37
CA SER A 615 21.56 -4.75 43.98
C SER A 615 22.99 -4.57 43.44
N GLY A 616 23.62 -5.64 42.99
CA GLY A 616 24.97 -5.61 42.44
C GLY A 616 25.08 -4.72 41.18
N PRO A 617 26.30 -4.34 40.78
CA PRO A 617 26.56 -3.40 39.69
C PRO A 617 26.03 -3.85 38.29
N ASP A 618 25.46 -5.05 38.17
CA ASP A 618 24.92 -5.62 36.93
C ASP A 618 23.45 -5.31 36.67
N SER A 619 22.74 -4.57 37.52
CA SER A 619 21.31 -4.28 37.37
C SER A 619 21.00 -2.84 36.96
N ALA A 620 21.79 -2.25 36.04
CA ALA A 620 21.23 -1.16 35.25
C ALA A 620 19.93 -1.68 34.60
N SER A 621 18.78 -1.07 34.91
CA SER A 621 17.50 -1.61 34.45
C SER A 621 17.55 -1.69 32.90
N ASP A 622 17.05 -2.80 32.32
CA ASP A 622 16.99 -2.97 30.87
C ASP A 622 16.33 -1.76 30.19
N LEU A 623 15.43 -1.10 30.95
CA LEU A 623 14.76 0.13 30.53
C LEU A 623 15.72 1.31 30.40
N ALA A 624 16.59 1.55 31.37
CA ALA A 624 17.57 2.63 31.34
C ALA A 624 18.55 2.44 30.16
N TYR A 625 18.98 1.21 29.93
CA TYR A 625 19.84 0.87 28.80
C TYR A 625 19.18 1.20 27.45
N VAL A 626 17.90 0.87 27.25
CA VAL A 626 17.18 1.18 26.01
C VAL A 626 16.92 2.68 25.88
N ALA A 627 16.55 3.36 26.98
CA ALA A 627 16.30 4.79 27.01
C ALA A 627 17.55 5.63 26.66
N ASP A 628 18.72 5.26 27.16
CA ASP A 628 19.98 5.93 26.80
C ASP A 628 20.33 5.78 25.32
N ARG A 629 20.11 4.62 24.75
CA ARG A 629 20.31 4.37 23.32
C ARG A 629 19.33 5.16 22.47
N TYR A 630 18.06 5.18 22.88
CA TYR A 630 17.05 6.01 22.26
C TYR A 630 17.49 7.48 22.23
N LEU A 631 17.96 8.03 23.36
CA LEU A 631 18.43 9.41 23.44
C LEU A 631 19.63 9.69 22.52
N ALA A 632 20.58 8.76 22.43
CA ALA A 632 21.73 8.89 21.53
C ALA A 632 21.28 8.92 20.05
N ASN A 633 20.38 8.01 19.66
CA ASN A 633 19.85 7.94 18.30
C ASN A 633 18.92 9.12 17.99
N ALA A 634 18.09 9.56 18.93
CA ALA A 634 17.19 10.71 18.77
C ALA A 634 17.98 12.01 18.50
N ARG A 635 19.11 12.23 19.20
CA ARG A 635 20.02 13.36 18.92
C ARG A 635 20.60 13.28 17.51
N ALA A 636 21.13 12.13 17.12
CA ALA A 636 21.68 11.94 15.78
C ALA A 636 20.63 12.16 14.66
N VAL A 637 19.39 11.75 14.90
CA VAL A 637 18.26 12.02 13.99
C VAL A 637 17.94 13.51 13.92
N SER A 638 17.90 14.19 15.08
CA SER A 638 17.62 15.63 15.15
C SER A 638 18.67 16.43 14.37
N GLU A 639 19.95 16.14 14.55
CA GLU A 639 21.04 16.80 13.83
C GLU A 639 20.96 16.53 12.32
N ALA A 640 20.72 15.27 11.91
CA ALA A 640 20.69 14.89 10.51
C ALA A 640 19.50 15.51 9.76
N PHE A 641 18.36 15.66 10.41
CA PHE A 641 17.13 16.19 9.80
C PHE A 641 16.84 17.66 10.13
N ALA A 642 17.74 18.38 10.82
CA ALA A 642 17.58 19.80 11.14
C ALA A 642 17.27 20.67 9.91
N ARG A 643 17.72 20.27 8.72
CA ARG A 643 17.43 20.95 7.43
C ARG A 643 15.99 20.76 6.92
N PHE A 644 15.23 19.82 7.49
CA PHE A 644 13.83 19.58 7.12
C PHE A 644 12.84 20.10 8.18
N ALA A 645 13.35 20.59 9.34
CA ALA A 645 12.56 21.12 10.45
C ALA A 645 11.86 22.47 10.16
#